data_79c4c64f5f095db6048a792ec3762019
#
_entry.id   79c4c64f5f095db6048a792ec3762019
#
_cell.length_a   1.000
_cell.length_b   1.000
_cell.length_c   1.000
_cell.angle_alpha   90.00
_cell.angle_beta   90.00
_cell.angle_gamma   90.00
#
_symmetry.space_group_name_H-M   'P 1'
#
loop_
_entity.id
_entity.type
_entity.pdbx_description
1 polymer ?
#
loop_
_entity_poly.entity_id
_entity_poly.type
_entity_poly.pdbx_seq_one_letter_code
_entity_poly.pdbx_strand_id
1 'polypeptide(L)'
;MKQIFTISLCTFLLIATNTSYAQNNEVCGFIKHYFDKTPVANVTLYIENSDTSIITDEVGAFCIVLTGVKNKLIIEKEGYFETHAIAKKGIFLAVDMIKTTEQELAISKGLSLKNIAALNTNTKRNLDRKEISEEDVIDISEDALFDLPPSTLSPSRAPIEPTGPTGAAGSPGKMSSSVAAKRSTVTEARRSKNSTSLYDADVMDKRSARSIASGEFAETKEKKQIKAGRLTAGEIDDFSKWDLWNDLGENELSSYKNVWSLYPKDRYMVQAVTEQGFPIVDATVTLNLKDKTVWTAKTDNTGKAELWNVLFETDNTSKKENNNIKASVNYKGIENTLPQLKPFKEGINIITFKQNCNYAKNLDVAFVVDATGSMGDEIDYLKVELLDVIDKVQTKFEDLQIRLGNVFYRDETDAYLTKNSPLTKNIKAGVAFIKDQRAGGGGDFPEAVEEGLAEAIDVLQWSNNAVARILFLVLDAPPHQNETVNNKLKATIAKAAKKGIRIVPIVGSGVDKSTEYLLRSCALSTNGHYVFLTDHSGIGGSHLKPSTDSYDVKNLNDLLVDIVSRYVKVQDCDTKEEPTIIGSEPNTIVKISPNPNDGRFIIESTTDLKELFITDANGKILVRFTDFITGQNQVDIANFPTGTYYIRYEQAGEVITKKVVKR
;
A
#
# COMPACT_ATOMS: atom_id res chain seq x y z
N MET A 1 -10.03 -30.09 -71.36
CA MET A 1 -9.09 -30.41 -70.25
C MET A 1 -9.60 -29.69 -69.03
N LYS A 2 -10.27 -30.43 -68.13
CA LYS A 2 -10.77 -29.91 -66.85
C LYS A 2 -9.68 -30.13 -65.79
N GLN A 3 -9.18 -29.07 -65.17
CA GLN A 3 -8.37 -29.15 -63.98
C GLN A 3 -9.26 -29.03 -62.74
N ILE A 4 -9.21 -30.06 -61.92
CA ILE A 4 -9.91 -30.20 -60.64
C ILE A 4 -9.03 -29.55 -59.59
N PHE A 5 -9.53 -28.46 -58.95
CA PHE A 5 -8.94 -27.89 -57.76
C PHE A 5 -9.42 -28.66 -56.52
N THR A 6 -8.53 -29.36 -55.87
CA THR A 6 -8.74 -29.99 -54.56
C THR A 6 -8.52 -28.96 -53.47
N ILE A 7 -9.57 -28.55 -52.76
CA ILE A 7 -9.50 -27.70 -51.57
C ILE A 7 -9.19 -28.61 -50.38
N SER A 8 -8.00 -28.52 -49.85
CA SER A 8 -7.62 -29.16 -48.59
C SER A 8 -8.14 -28.33 -47.43
N LEU A 9 -9.13 -28.87 -46.70
CA LEU A 9 -9.69 -28.30 -45.49
C LEU A 9 -8.78 -28.62 -44.30
N CYS A 10 -7.87 -27.73 -43.97
CA CYS A 10 -7.12 -27.78 -42.69
C CYS A 10 -8.04 -27.35 -41.55
N THR A 11 -8.61 -28.31 -40.87
CA THR A 11 -9.24 -28.11 -39.57
C THR A 11 -8.19 -27.77 -38.53
N PHE A 12 -8.06 -26.47 -38.19
CA PHE A 12 -7.33 -26.01 -37.01
C PHE A 12 -8.14 -26.43 -35.78
N LEU A 13 -7.65 -27.43 -35.07
CA LEU A 13 -8.13 -27.81 -33.75
C LEU A 13 -7.56 -26.76 -32.77
N LEU A 14 -8.37 -25.75 -32.43
CA LEU A 14 -8.10 -24.83 -31.31
C LEU A 14 -8.21 -25.65 -30.02
N ILE A 15 -7.09 -26.12 -29.52
CA ILE A 15 -6.98 -26.61 -28.15
C ILE A 15 -6.97 -25.34 -27.27
N ALA A 16 -8.17 -24.98 -26.80
CA ALA A 16 -8.29 -24.03 -25.69
C ALA A 16 -7.71 -24.70 -24.44
N THR A 17 -6.47 -24.41 -24.10
CA THR A 17 -5.91 -24.75 -22.80
C THR A 17 -6.59 -23.85 -21.77
N ASN A 18 -7.74 -24.30 -21.26
CA ASN A 18 -8.27 -23.80 -20.00
C ASN A 18 -7.24 -24.14 -18.93
N THR A 19 -6.39 -23.21 -18.56
CA THR A 19 -5.57 -23.30 -17.36
C THR A 19 -6.46 -23.13 -16.15
N SER A 20 -7.16 -24.20 -15.82
CA SER A 20 -7.89 -24.33 -14.56
C SER A 20 -6.86 -24.47 -13.44
N TYR A 21 -6.59 -23.38 -12.72
CA TYR A 21 -5.75 -23.35 -11.48
C TYR A 21 -6.30 -24.27 -10.37
N ALA A 22 -7.36 -25.00 -10.58
CA ALA A 22 -8.11 -25.72 -9.55
C ALA A 22 -7.76 -27.21 -9.38
N GLN A 23 -6.79 -27.78 -10.11
CA GLN A 23 -6.57 -29.24 -10.07
C GLN A 23 -5.15 -29.74 -9.81
N ASN A 24 -4.18 -28.88 -9.55
CA ASN A 24 -2.84 -29.37 -9.25
C ASN A 24 -2.75 -29.80 -7.78
N ASN A 25 -2.23 -31.02 -7.54
CA ASN A 25 -1.87 -31.53 -6.19
C ASN A 25 -0.60 -30.81 -5.67
N GLU A 26 -0.45 -29.52 -5.93
CA GLU A 26 0.71 -28.72 -5.58
C GLU A 26 0.51 -28.06 -4.23
N VAL A 27 1.55 -28.07 -3.39
CA VAL A 27 1.65 -27.34 -2.12
C VAL A 27 2.81 -26.41 -2.19
N CYS A 28 2.60 -25.15 -1.89
CA CYS A 28 3.63 -24.13 -1.84
C CYS A 28 3.88 -23.67 -0.41
N GLY A 29 5.08 -23.13 -0.15
CA GLY A 29 5.44 -22.65 1.17
C GLY A 29 6.77 -21.92 1.23
N PHE A 30 7.17 -21.57 2.45
CA PHE A 30 8.46 -20.96 2.77
C PHE A 30 9.16 -21.72 3.90
N ILE A 31 10.50 -21.75 3.82
CA ILE A 31 11.35 -22.25 4.90
C ILE A 31 12.10 -21.08 5.51
N LYS A 32 11.99 -20.94 6.83
CA LYS A 32 12.62 -19.85 7.61
C LYS A 32 13.47 -20.46 8.74
N HIS A 33 14.44 -19.69 9.19
CA HIS A 33 15.18 -19.99 10.39
C HIS A 33 14.31 -19.75 11.63
N TYR A 34 14.36 -20.69 12.59
CA TYR A 34 13.42 -20.68 13.72
C TYR A 34 13.53 -19.44 14.61
N PHE A 35 14.76 -19.00 14.95
CA PHE A 35 14.96 -17.93 15.93
C PHE A 35 14.80 -16.52 15.37
N ASP A 36 15.38 -16.26 14.21
CA ASP A 36 15.42 -14.91 13.61
C ASP A 36 14.47 -14.75 12.43
N LYS A 37 13.73 -15.81 12.08
CA LYS A 37 12.78 -15.86 10.96
C LYS A 37 13.36 -15.49 9.59
N THR A 38 14.68 -15.45 9.47
CA THR A 38 15.35 -15.24 8.17
C THR A 38 15.04 -16.39 7.20
N PRO A 39 14.91 -16.10 5.89
CA PRO A 39 14.72 -17.13 4.87
C PRO A 39 15.89 -18.14 4.84
N VAL A 40 15.60 -19.43 4.61
CA VAL A 40 16.62 -20.47 4.42
C VAL A 40 16.60 -20.94 2.98
N ALA A 41 17.59 -20.51 2.18
CA ALA A 41 17.75 -20.86 0.78
C ALA A 41 18.35 -22.27 0.59
N ASN A 42 18.21 -22.83 -0.61
CA ASN A 42 18.84 -24.08 -1.03
C ASN A 42 18.58 -25.24 -0.04
N VAL A 43 17.34 -25.37 0.42
CA VAL A 43 16.86 -26.49 1.24
C VAL A 43 16.26 -27.53 0.33
N THR A 44 16.60 -28.79 0.52
CA THR A 44 16.02 -29.90 -0.24
C THR A 44 14.82 -30.46 0.50
N LEU A 45 13.70 -30.61 -0.20
CA LEU A 45 12.47 -31.22 0.31
C LEU A 45 12.20 -32.50 -0.48
N TYR A 46 11.94 -33.59 0.22
CA TYR A 46 11.57 -34.88 -0.38
C TYR A 46 10.17 -35.27 0.08
N ILE A 47 9.40 -35.92 -0.79
CA ILE A 47 8.21 -36.66 -0.36
C ILE A 47 8.64 -38.01 0.14
N GLU A 48 8.30 -38.36 1.39
CA GLU A 48 8.64 -39.66 1.98
C GLU A 48 8.11 -40.79 1.11
N ASN A 49 8.97 -41.79 0.83
CA ASN A 49 8.71 -42.93 -0.07
C ASN A 49 8.37 -42.55 -1.53
N SER A 50 8.92 -41.46 -2.04
CA SER A 50 8.79 -41.01 -3.42
C SER A 50 10.10 -40.46 -3.95
N ASP A 51 10.33 -40.55 -5.25
CA ASP A 51 11.50 -39.92 -5.92
C ASP A 51 11.29 -38.39 -6.14
N THR A 52 10.16 -37.85 -5.68
CA THR A 52 9.83 -36.43 -5.85
C THR A 52 10.62 -35.60 -4.85
N SER A 53 11.46 -34.71 -5.38
CA SER A 53 12.21 -33.73 -4.58
C SER A 53 12.20 -32.36 -5.23
N ILE A 54 12.46 -31.32 -4.44
CA ILE A 54 12.60 -29.93 -4.89
C ILE A 54 13.61 -29.20 -3.99
N ILE A 55 14.22 -28.15 -4.52
CA ILE A 55 15.12 -27.26 -3.77
C ILE A 55 14.45 -25.88 -3.66
N THR A 56 14.50 -25.27 -2.47
CA THR A 56 13.99 -23.91 -2.26
C THR A 56 14.85 -22.88 -2.99
N ASP A 57 14.22 -21.77 -3.38
CA ASP A 57 14.92 -20.62 -3.98
C ASP A 57 15.75 -19.82 -2.93
N GLU A 58 16.31 -18.68 -3.37
CA GLU A 58 17.16 -17.78 -2.57
C GLU A 58 16.46 -17.23 -1.31
N VAL A 59 15.14 -17.21 -1.28
CA VAL A 59 14.33 -16.74 -0.15
C VAL A 59 13.53 -17.85 0.53
N GLY A 60 13.96 -19.11 0.35
CA GLY A 60 13.34 -20.25 1.01
C GLY A 60 11.97 -20.65 0.47
N ALA A 61 11.52 -20.10 -0.66
CA ALA A 61 10.23 -20.43 -1.26
C ALA A 61 10.29 -21.74 -2.04
N PHE A 62 9.21 -22.51 -1.99
CA PHE A 62 9.05 -23.76 -2.74
C PHE A 62 7.61 -24.02 -3.16
N CYS A 63 7.44 -24.85 -4.20
CA CYS A 63 6.16 -25.48 -4.56
C CYS A 63 6.44 -26.93 -4.95
N ILE A 64 5.80 -27.91 -4.30
CA ILE A 64 5.99 -29.34 -4.54
C ILE A 64 4.67 -29.99 -4.92
N VAL A 65 4.70 -30.87 -5.94
CA VAL A 65 3.53 -31.63 -6.38
C VAL A 65 3.38 -32.88 -5.51
N LEU A 66 2.26 -32.99 -4.80
CA LEU A 66 1.97 -34.12 -3.94
C LEU A 66 1.55 -35.35 -4.74
N THR A 67 1.97 -36.54 -4.29
CA THR A 67 1.55 -37.83 -4.84
C THR A 67 0.18 -38.27 -4.33
N GLY A 68 -0.33 -37.60 -3.27
CA GLY A 68 -1.64 -37.87 -2.66
C GLY A 68 -2.26 -36.62 -2.04
N VAL A 69 -3.36 -36.77 -1.31
CA VAL A 69 -4.04 -35.66 -0.61
C VAL A 69 -3.20 -35.11 0.53
N LYS A 70 -2.40 -35.98 1.19
CA LYS A 70 -1.51 -35.67 2.31
C LYS A 70 -0.20 -36.45 2.10
N ASN A 71 0.92 -35.78 2.20
CA ASN A 71 2.25 -36.39 2.15
C ASN A 71 3.09 -35.88 3.32
N LYS A 72 3.97 -36.75 3.84
CA LYS A 72 5.03 -36.34 4.74
C LYS A 72 6.20 -35.86 3.91
N LEU A 73 6.71 -34.67 4.21
CA LEU A 73 7.93 -34.12 3.62
C LEU A 73 9.09 -34.33 4.60
N ILE A 74 10.22 -34.70 4.05
CA ILE A 74 11.52 -34.68 4.72
C ILE A 74 12.26 -33.47 4.18
N ILE A 75 12.84 -32.67 5.06
CA ILE A 75 13.41 -31.36 4.74
C ILE A 75 14.82 -31.31 5.27
N GLU A 76 15.80 -31.19 4.37
CA GLU A 76 17.21 -31.32 4.67
C GLU A 76 18.01 -30.13 4.15
N LYS A 77 18.98 -29.71 4.97
CA LYS A 77 20.00 -28.75 4.59
C LYS A 77 21.25 -28.97 5.45
N GLU A 78 22.43 -28.94 4.83
CA GLU A 78 23.70 -29.00 5.55
C GLU A 78 23.79 -27.87 6.60
N GLY A 79 24.18 -28.23 7.82
CA GLY A 79 24.27 -27.32 8.96
C GLY A 79 22.94 -27.05 9.68
N TYR A 80 21.85 -27.71 9.30
CA TYR A 80 20.54 -27.65 9.97
C TYR A 80 20.10 -29.04 10.42
N PHE A 81 19.23 -29.08 11.43
CA PHE A 81 18.56 -30.33 11.80
C PHE A 81 17.55 -30.72 10.72
N GLU A 82 17.53 -32.02 10.38
CA GLU A 82 16.48 -32.61 9.55
C GLU A 82 15.12 -32.27 10.14
N THR A 83 14.20 -31.82 9.32
CA THR A 83 12.87 -31.37 9.74
C THR A 83 11.80 -32.09 8.92
N HIS A 84 10.68 -32.45 9.57
CA HIS A 84 9.54 -33.09 8.92
C HIS A 84 8.34 -32.17 8.90
N ALA A 85 7.55 -32.21 7.83
CA ALA A 85 6.30 -31.48 7.72
C ALA A 85 5.23 -32.31 7.02
N ILE A 86 3.95 -32.07 7.38
CA ILE A 86 2.82 -32.68 6.69
C ILE A 86 2.25 -31.70 5.67
N ALA A 87 2.49 -31.99 4.41
CA ALA A 87 1.92 -31.24 3.29
C ALA A 87 0.52 -31.76 2.95
N LYS A 88 -0.47 -30.89 2.86
CA LYS A 88 -1.85 -31.20 2.46
C LYS A 88 -2.24 -30.33 1.28
N LYS A 89 -2.94 -30.92 0.31
CA LYS A 89 -3.43 -30.20 -0.89
C LYS A 89 -4.18 -28.91 -0.50
N GLY A 90 -3.81 -27.80 -1.14
CA GLY A 90 -4.47 -26.49 -0.97
C GLY A 90 -4.15 -25.78 0.33
N ILE A 91 -3.17 -26.27 1.12
CA ILE A 91 -2.73 -25.63 2.35
C ILE A 91 -1.33 -25.06 2.16
N PHE A 92 -1.14 -23.79 2.49
CA PHE A 92 0.16 -23.15 2.52
C PHE A 92 1.02 -23.75 3.65
N LEU A 93 2.31 -23.99 3.38
CA LEU A 93 3.21 -24.63 4.33
C LEU A 93 4.33 -23.67 4.77
N ALA A 94 4.28 -23.24 6.03
CA ALA A 94 5.39 -22.54 6.67
C ALA A 94 6.21 -23.52 7.50
N VAL A 95 7.52 -23.56 7.26
CA VAL A 95 8.42 -24.49 7.95
C VAL A 95 9.57 -23.72 8.57
N ASP A 96 9.81 -23.97 9.86
CA ASP A 96 10.94 -23.40 10.59
C ASP A 96 12.05 -24.47 10.74
N MET A 97 13.31 -24.09 10.46
CA MET A 97 14.49 -24.94 10.64
C MET A 97 15.46 -24.35 11.65
N ILE A 98 16.16 -25.21 12.40
CA ILE A 98 17.14 -24.83 13.43
C ILE A 98 18.52 -25.28 12.99
N LYS A 99 19.53 -24.41 13.12
CA LYS A 99 20.93 -24.77 12.84
C LYS A 99 21.46 -25.76 13.86
N THR A 100 22.29 -26.70 13.42
CA THR A 100 22.92 -27.70 14.32
C THR A 100 23.80 -27.04 15.38
N THR A 101 24.40 -25.88 15.09
CA THR A 101 25.18 -25.06 16.02
C THR A 101 24.36 -24.39 17.12
N GLU A 102 23.04 -24.37 17.00
CA GLU A 102 22.11 -23.72 17.93
C GLU A 102 21.38 -24.74 18.84
N GLN A 103 21.86 -25.97 18.90
CA GLN A 103 21.25 -27.04 19.69
C GLN A 103 21.10 -26.65 21.16
N GLU A 104 22.12 -26.08 21.79
CA GLU A 104 22.07 -25.68 23.19
C GLU A 104 21.05 -24.55 23.42
N LEU A 105 20.99 -23.59 22.49
CA LEU A 105 19.99 -22.52 22.53
C LEU A 105 18.57 -23.07 22.39
N ALA A 106 18.35 -24.03 21.49
CA ALA A 106 17.06 -24.68 21.31
C ALA A 106 16.63 -25.41 22.58
N ILE A 107 17.54 -26.17 23.21
CA ILE A 107 17.28 -26.88 24.48
C ILE A 107 16.98 -25.90 25.61
N SER A 108 17.74 -24.78 25.71
CA SER A 108 17.50 -23.74 26.72
C SER A 108 16.13 -23.05 26.56
N LYS A 109 15.55 -23.09 25.37
CA LYS A 109 14.19 -22.62 25.05
C LYS A 109 13.12 -23.70 25.20
N GLY A 110 13.44 -24.85 25.81
CA GLY A 110 12.48 -25.93 26.07
C GLY A 110 12.23 -26.86 24.86
N LEU A 111 13.00 -26.73 23.78
CA LEU A 111 12.87 -27.60 22.61
C LEU A 111 13.67 -28.91 22.84
N SER A 112 13.03 -30.07 22.75
CA SER A 112 13.73 -31.35 22.68
C SER A 112 14.14 -31.66 21.24
N LEU A 113 15.20 -32.45 21.02
CA LEU A 113 15.62 -32.88 19.69
C LEU A 113 14.51 -33.60 18.90
N LYS A 114 13.65 -34.37 19.60
CA LYS A 114 12.44 -34.97 19.00
C LYS A 114 11.42 -33.92 18.60
N ASN A 115 11.27 -32.86 19.37
CA ASN A 115 10.35 -31.78 19.08
C ASN A 115 10.85 -30.88 17.95
N ILE A 116 12.16 -30.71 17.77
CA ILE A 116 12.73 -29.96 16.66
C ILE A 116 12.33 -30.60 15.32
N ALA A 117 12.45 -31.90 15.18
CA ALA A 117 11.99 -32.62 13.99
C ALA A 117 10.46 -32.57 13.80
N ALA A 118 9.70 -32.42 14.88
CA ALA A 118 8.22 -32.41 14.90
C ALA A 118 7.59 -31.01 14.85
N LEU A 119 8.37 -29.92 14.99
CA LEU A 119 7.86 -28.53 15.09
C LEU A 119 6.91 -28.12 13.96
N ASN A 120 7.07 -28.72 12.79
CA ASN A 120 6.29 -28.33 11.60
C ASN A 120 5.17 -29.32 11.25
N THR A 121 4.93 -30.34 12.08
CA THR A 121 3.81 -31.26 11.87
C THR A 121 2.47 -30.68 12.34
N ASN A 122 2.50 -29.62 13.15
CA ASN A 122 1.33 -29.04 13.83
C ASN A 122 0.94 -27.62 13.34
N THR A 123 0.98 -27.36 12.05
CA THR A 123 0.46 -26.10 11.49
C THR A 123 -1.09 -26.12 11.42
N LYS A 124 -1.76 -26.60 12.47
CA LYS A 124 -3.22 -26.44 12.63
C LYS A 124 -3.63 -26.52 14.07
N ARG A 125 -3.75 -25.38 14.70
CA ARG A 125 -4.62 -25.22 15.85
C ARG A 125 -5.72 -24.21 15.61
N ASN A 126 -6.44 -24.24 14.50
CA ASN A 126 -7.76 -23.58 14.43
C ASN A 126 -8.50 -23.79 13.08
N LEU A 127 -8.55 -25.02 12.59
CA LEU A 127 -9.58 -25.35 11.59
C LEU A 127 -10.06 -26.80 11.83
N ASP A 128 -11.31 -26.89 12.27
CA ASP A 128 -12.15 -28.09 12.36
C ASP A 128 -11.79 -29.14 13.40
N ARG A 129 -12.43 -29.01 14.56
CA ARG A 129 -12.54 -30.00 15.64
C ARG A 129 -13.42 -31.20 15.26
N LYS A 130 -13.36 -31.66 13.99
CA LYS A 130 -13.98 -32.93 13.58
C LYS A 130 -13.11 -33.62 12.55
N GLU A 131 -12.77 -34.87 12.85
CA GLU A 131 -12.07 -35.87 12.05
C GLU A 131 -10.54 -35.80 12.04
N ILE A 132 -9.92 -36.12 13.17
CA ILE A 132 -8.60 -36.77 13.21
C ILE A 132 -8.71 -37.82 14.32
N SER A 133 -8.43 -39.09 14.01
CA SER A 133 -8.34 -40.16 15.01
C SER A 133 -7.19 -39.88 15.97
N GLU A 134 -7.39 -40.17 17.24
CA GLU A 134 -6.46 -39.88 18.36
C GLU A 134 -5.08 -40.57 18.26
N GLU A 135 -4.84 -41.42 17.27
CA GLU A 135 -3.58 -42.18 17.12
C GLU A 135 -2.46 -41.45 16.36
N ASP A 136 -2.74 -40.31 15.67
CA ASP A 136 -1.75 -39.59 14.83
C ASP A 136 -1.31 -38.24 15.40
N VAL A 137 -1.73 -37.85 16.61
CA VAL A 137 -1.38 -36.59 17.24
C VAL A 137 -0.45 -36.85 18.40
N ILE A 138 0.82 -36.50 18.28
CA ILE A 138 1.66 -36.31 19.47
C ILE A 138 1.15 -35.01 20.10
N ASP A 139 0.35 -35.14 21.13
CA ASP A 139 -0.21 -34.05 21.93
C ASP A 139 0.94 -33.36 22.69
N ILE A 140 1.41 -32.25 22.14
CA ILE A 140 2.18 -31.28 22.94
C ILE A 140 1.11 -30.42 23.61
N SER A 141 0.72 -30.78 24.82
CA SER A 141 -0.23 -30.03 25.64
C SER A 141 0.28 -28.58 25.79
N GLU A 142 -0.64 -27.60 25.71
CA GLU A 142 -0.34 -26.18 26.01
C GLU A 142 0.30 -26.00 27.39
N ASP A 143 0.05 -26.94 28.32
CA ASP A 143 0.61 -26.97 29.67
C ASP A 143 2.14 -27.16 29.67
N ALA A 144 2.75 -27.76 28.65
CA ALA A 144 4.21 -27.88 28.57
C ALA A 144 4.93 -26.57 28.17
N LEU A 145 4.20 -25.57 27.71
CA LEU A 145 4.74 -24.25 27.38
C LEU A 145 4.63 -23.23 28.53
N PHE A 146 3.84 -23.54 29.58
CA PHE A 146 3.59 -22.66 30.72
C PHE A 146 4.19 -23.10 32.04
N ASP A 147 4.75 -24.33 32.16
CA ASP A 147 5.47 -24.80 33.34
C ASP A 147 6.96 -24.43 33.33
N LEU A 148 7.27 -23.17 33.10
CA LEU A 148 8.54 -22.59 33.48
C LEU A 148 8.39 -21.97 34.87
N PRO A 149 9.19 -22.38 35.88
CA PRO A 149 9.16 -21.71 37.17
C PRO A 149 9.49 -20.23 36.98
N PRO A 150 8.81 -19.31 37.71
CA PRO A 150 9.10 -17.89 37.62
C PRO A 150 10.57 -17.67 37.97
N SER A 151 11.32 -17.06 37.06
CA SER A 151 12.70 -16.68 37.29
C SER A 151 12.76 -15.78 38.52
N THR A 152 13.39 -16.27 39.58
CA THR A 152 13.73 -15.50 40.79
C THR A 152 14.80 -14.47 40.43
N LEU A 153 14.40 -13.34 39.87
CA LEU A 153 15.16 -12.11 39.88
C LEU A 153 14.45 -11.15 40.81
N SER A 154 14.91 -11.15 42.08
CA SER A 154 14.56 -10.13 43.06
C SER A 154 15.09 -8.78 42.58
N PRO A 155 14.28 -7.74 42.44
CA PRO A 155 14.77 -6.38 42.42
C PRO A 155 14.92 -5.92 43.87
N SER A 156 16.14 -5.92 44.36
CA SER A 156 16.50 -5.12 45.55
C SER A 156 16.49 -3.64 45.19
N ARG A 157 15.42 -2.97 45.53
CA ARG A 157 15.43 -1.51 45.68
C ARG A 157 14.52 -1.13 46.83
N ALA A 158 15.16 -0.74 47.93
CA ALA A 158 14.56 -0.09 49.08
C ALA A 158 13.89 1.25 48.67
N PRO A 159 12.81 1.64 49.32
CA PRO A 159 12.18 2.93 49.12
C PRO A 159 13.00 4.03 49.76
N ILE A 160 13.29 5.08 49.01
CA ILE A 160 13.85 6.33 49.53
C ILE A 160 12.69 7.20 49.96
N GLU A 161 12.55 7.42 51.25
CA GLU A 161 11.67 8.46 51.80
C GLU A 161 12.14 9.86 51.42
N PRO A 162 11.26 10.81 51.10
CA PRO A 162 11.63 12.19 50.92
C PRO A 162 11.56 12.93 52.28
N THR A 163 12.71 13.33 52.79
CA THR A 163 12.82 14.31 53.88
C THR A 163 12.48 15.70 53.33
N GLY A 164 11.43 16.31 53.88
CA GLY A 164 11.12 17.73 53.66
C GLY A 164 11.96 18.66 54.55
N PRO A 165 11.95 19.94 54.24
CA PRO A 165 12.03 20.96 55.29
C PRO A 165 10.79 21.84 55.37
N THR A 166 10.42 22.06 56.61
CA THR A 166 9.43 22.95 57.18
C THR A 166 9.72 24.44 56.90
N GLY A 167 8.64 25.22 56.75
CA GLY A 167 8.75 26.67 56.87
C GLY A 167 7.52 27.43 56.36
N ALA A 168 6.57 27.61 57.24
CA ALA A 168 5.83 28.80 57.72
C ALA A 168 4.97 29.65 56.75
N ALA A 169 3.69 29.56 56.98
CA ALA A 169 2.69 30.58 57.30
C ALA A 169 2.49 31.82 56.40
N GLY A 170 1.22 31.98 55.97
CA GLY A 170 0.68 33.23 55.50
C GLY A 170 -0.65 33.10 54.74
N SER A 171 -1.77 33.05 55.44
CA SER A 171 -3.14 33.39 54.95
C SER A 171 -3.46 34.82 55.44
N PRO A 172 -4.60 35.47 55.07
CA PRO A 172 -5.63 35.22 54.03
C PRO A 172 -6.02 36.50 53.26
N GLY A 173 -6.81 36.35 52.19
CA GLY A 173 -7.46 37.47 51.53
C GLY A 173 -8.66 37.07 50.71
N LYS A 174 -9.86 37.17 51.28
CA LYS A 174 -11.18 37.13 50.65
C LYS A 174 -11.44 38.40 49.85
N MET A 175 -12.17 38.28 48.73
CA MET A 175 -13.31 39.12 48.27
C MET A 175 -13.78 38.56 46.92
N SER A 176 -14.91 37.97 46.78
CA SER A 176 -16.33 38.36 46.62
C SER A 176 -16.65 39.45 45.59
N SER A 177 -17.41 39.03 44.56
CA SER A 177 -18.63 39.62 43.98
C SER A 177 -18.90 39.00 42.61
N SER A 178 -19.87 38.10 42.35
CA SER A 178 -21.30 38.36 42.13
C SER A 178 -21.61 39.45 41.08
N VAL A 179 -22.09 39.06 39.89
CA VAL A 179 -23.23 39.70 39.23
C VAL A 179 -23.95 38.65 38.32
N ALA A 180 -25.22 38.62 38.55
CA ALA A 180 -26.36 37.90 38.11
C ALA A 180 -26.75 38.02 36.62
N ALA A 181 -27.30 36.95 36.14
CA ALA A 181 -28.54 36.74 35.39
C ALA A 181 -29.09 37.80 34.42
N LYS A 182 -29.43 37.33 33.20
CA LYS A 182 -30.76 37.60 32.64
C LYS A 182 -31.23 36.47 31.72
N ARG A 183 -32.32 35.84 32.14
CA ARG A 183 -33.25 35.03 31.36
C ARG A 183 -34.01 35.93 30.38
N SER A 184 -34.30 35.39 29.18
CA SER A 184 -35.53 35.72 28.47
C SER A 184 -36.10 34.48 27.80
N THR A 185 -37.27 34.11 28.23
CA THR A 185 -38.24 33.15 27.72
C THR A 185 -39.06 33.78 26.60
N VAL A 186 -39.32 33.05 25.50
CA VAL A 186 -40.56 33.12 24.72
C VAL A 186 -40.84 31.74 24.08
N THR A 187 -41.82 31.11 24.62
CA THR A 187 -43.01 30.33 24.25
C THR A 187 -43.19 29.81 22.82
N GLU A 188 -43.39 28.48 22.78
CA GLU A 188 -44.41 27.61 22.15
C GLU A 188 -44.98 27.91 20.76
N ALA A 189 -44.94 26.86 19.91
CA ALA A 189 -46.15 26.23 19.34
C ALA A 189 -45.84 24.87 18.66
N ARG A 190 -46.31 23.82 19.26
CA ARG A 190 -47.08 22.62 18.85
C ARG A 190 -47.09 22.17 17.37
N ARG A 191 -46.70 20.91 17.11
CA ARG A 191 -47.50 19.68 16.79
C ARG A 191 -46.60 18.64 16.12
N SER A 192 -46.36 17.50 16.77
CA SER A 192 -47.07 16.21 16.76
C SER A 192 -46.75 15.35 15.52
N LYS A 193 -45.97 14.27 15.69
CA LYS A 193 -46.42 12.86 15.72
C LYS A 193 -45.26 11.89 15.79
N ASN A 194 -45.26 11.14 16.86
CA ASN A 194 -44.84 9.74 17.10
C ASN A 194 -44.14 8.97 16.01
N SER A 195 -42.96 8.43 16.35
CA SER A 195 -42.73 6.99 16.29
C SER A 195 -41.67 6.60 17.34
N THR A 196 -42.13 5.95 18.36
CA THR A 196 -41.40 5.21 19.40
C THR A 196 -40.76 4.01 18.79
N SER A 197 -39.43 3.87 18.88
CA SER A 197 -38.77 2.58 18.74
C SER A 197 -38.47 2.05 20.14
N LEU A 198 -39.30 1.16 20.59
CA LEU A 198 -39.05 0.26 21.71
C LEU A 198 -38.13 -0.84 21.20
N TYR A 199 -36.91 -0.92 21.71
CA TYR A 199 -36.10 -2.12 21.66
C TYR A 199 -36.68 -3.13 22.64
N ASP A 200 -37.33 -4.15 22.10
CA ASP A 200 -37.85 -5.27 22.86
C ASP A 200 -36.73 -6.31 23.04
N ALA A 201 -36.26 -6.43 24.28
CA ALA A 201 -35.22 -7.39 24.71
C ALA A 201 -35.75 -8.84 24.91
N ASP A 202 -36.90 -9.19 24.33
CA ASP A 202 -37.61 -10.44 24.67
C ASP A 202 -37.73 -11.46 23.51
N VAL A 203 -36.87 -11.42 22.49
CA VAL A 203 -36.91 -12.39 21.37
C VAL A 203 -35.76 -13.41 21.36
N MET A 204 -34.89 -13.42 22.36
CA MET A 204 -33.74 -14.35 22.38
C MET A 204 -33.97 -15.70 23.11
N ASP A 205 -35.13 -15.94 23.74
CA ASP A 205 -35.36 -17.15 24.56
C ASP A 205 -36.38 -18.16 23.99
N LYS A 206 -36.71 -18.10 22.70
CA LYS A 206 -37.65 -19.09 22.09
C LYS A 206 -37.12 -19.82 20.85
N ARG A 207 -35.82 -19.85 20.61
CA ARG A 207 -35.23 -20.63 19.50
C ARG A 207 -34.40 -21.84 19.87
N SER A 208 -34.28 -22.20 21.17
CA SER A 208 -33.50 -23.34 21.62
C SER A 208 -34.32 -24.65 21.83
N ALA A 209 -35.59 -24.70 21.50
CA ALA A 209 -36.41 -25.87 21.84
C ALA A 209 -37.20 -26.45 20.64
N ARG A 210 -36.68 -26.38 19.41
CA ARG A 210 -37.29 -27.11 18.30
C ARG A 210 -36.27 -27.47 17.21
N SER A 211 -35.45 -28.49 17.46
CA SER A 211 -34.81 -29.26 16.38
C SER A 211 -34.30 -30.63 16.88
N ILE A 212 -35.23 -31.47 17.36
CA ILE A 212 -35.00 -32.91 17.39
C ILE A 212 -36.21 -33.51 16.69
N ALA A 213 -36.14 -33.74 15.43
CA ALA A 213 -36.84 -34.69 14.56
C ALA A 213 -37.01 -34.11 13.17
N SER A 214 -36.09 -34.40 12.29
CA SER A 214 -36.32 -34.86 10.92
C SER A 214 -34.99 -34.83 10.18
N GLY A 215 -34.50 -35.99 9.81
CA GLY A 215 -33.34 -36.18 8.97
C GLY A 215 -33.63 -35.68 7.54
N GLU A 216 -32.54 -35.57 6.82
CA GLU A 216 -32.41 -35.41 5.38
C GLU A 216 -32.38 -33.99 4.81
N PHE A 217 -31.39 -33.85 3.95
CA PHE A 217 -30.92 -32.74 3.12
C PHE A 217 -29.96 -31.74 3.80
N ALA A 218 -28.70 -32.18 3.91
CA ALA A 218 -27.58 -31.27 3.86
C ALA A 218 -27.53 -30.68 2.44
N GLU A 219 -28.17 -29.53 2.23
CA GLU A 219 -27.81 -28.66 1.12
C GLU A 219 -26.34 -28.27 1.30
N THR A 220 -25.46 -28.89 0.54
CA THR A 220 -24.13 -28.36 0.24
C THR A 220 -24.35 -26.98 -0.36
N LYS A 221 -24.27 -25.92 0.45
CA LYS A 221 -24.13 -24.56 -0.07
C LYS A 221 -22.86 -24.57 -0.91
N GLU A 222 -23.04 -24.65 -2.24
CA GLU A 222 -21.96 -24.36 -3.18
C GLU A 222 -21.37 -23.02 -2.75
N LYS A 223 -20.11 -23.02 -2.32
CA LYS A 223 -19.37 -21.78 -2.09
C LYS A 223 -19.33 -21.05 -3.42
N LYS A 224 -20.12 -20.00 -3.55
CA LYS A 224 -20.16 -19.14 -4.73
C LYS A 224 -18.73 -18.71 -5.03
N GLN A 225 -18.17 -19.17 -6.15
CA GLN A 225 -16.80 -18.86 -6.53
C GLN A 225 -16.71 -17.34 -6.81
N ILE A 226 -15.95 -16.62 -5.97
CA ILE A 226 -15.68 -15.20 -6.17
C ILE A 226 -14.81 -15.08 -7.41
N LYS A 227 -15.18 -14.18 -8.34
CA LYS A 227 -14.44 -13.90 -9.58
C LYS A 227 -13.82 -12.50 -9.49
N ALA A 228 -12.65 -12.32 -10.14
CA ALA A 228 -12.02 -11.02 -10.32
C ALA A 228 -12.87 -10.07 -11.19
N GLY A 229 -12.57 -8.76 -11.11
CA GLY A 229 -13.30 -7.72 -11.82
C GLY A 229 -14.63 -7.36 -11.17
N ARG A 230 -14.75 -7.53 -9.86
CA ARG A 230 -15.95 -7.18 -9.09
C ARG A 230 -15.80 -5.91 -8.27
N LEU A 231 -14.61 -5.64 -7.75
CA LEU A 231 -14.32 -4.40 -7.05
C LEU A 231 -14.11 -3.27 -8.05
N THR A 232 -14.68 -2.12 -7.75
CA THR A 232 -14.50 -0.89 -8.54
C THR A 232 -13.72 0.12 -7.74
N ALA A 233 -12.86 0.87 -8.42
CA ALA A 233 -11.95 1.82 -7.79
C ALA A 233 -11.78 3.09 -8.63
N GLY A 234 -11.39 4.17 -7.95
CA GLY A 234 -10.90 5.40 -8.56
C GLY A 234 -9.44 5.64 -8.22
N GLU A 235 -8.80 6.49 -9.00
CA GLU A 235 -7.42 6.91 -8.80
C GLU A 235 -7.34 8.43 -8.69
N ILE A 236 -6.47 8.92 -7.80
CA ILE A 236 -6.07 10.32 -7.74
C ILE A 236 -4.56 10.40 -7.92
N ASP A 237 -4.16 11.15 -8.93
CA ASP A 237 -2.79 11.57 -9.17
C ASP A 237 -2.62 13.02 -8.71
N ASP A 238 -2.12 13.20 -7.49
CA ASP A 238 -1.91 14.52 -6.90
C ASP A 238 -0.72 15.27 -7.52
N PHE A 239 0.15 14.58 -8.26
CA PHE A 239 1.23 15.24 -8.99
C PHE A 239 0.69 16.02 -10.19
N SER A 240 -0.22 15.43 -10.96
CA SER A 240 -0.90 16.10 -12.07
C SER A 240 -1.89 17.16 -11.60
N LYS A 241 -2.45 17.00 -10.40
CA LYS A 241 -3.38 17.93 -9.76
C LYS A 241 -2.72 18.76 -8.66
N TRP A 242 -1.45 19.14 -8.83
CA TRP A 242 -0.63 19.76 -7.78
C TRP A 242 -1.22 21.03 -7.18
N ASP A 243 -1.82 21.90 -8.00
CA ASP A 243 -2.47 23.13 -7.50
C ASP A 243 -3.73 22.82 -6.69
N LEU A 244 -4.49 21.78 -7.07
CA LEU A 244 -5.66 21.31 -6.31
C LEU A 244 -5.22 20.71 -4.97
N TRP A 245 -4.16 19.89 -4.95
CA TRP A 245 -3.62 19.34 -3.71
C TRP A 245 -3.20 20.45 -2.74
N ASN A 246 -2.48 21.47 -3.22
CA ASN A 246 -2.08 22.59 -2.38
C ASN A 246 -3.28 23.36 -1.82
N ASP A 247 -4.32 23.57 -2.64
CA ASP A 247 -5.56 24.22 -2.17
C ASP A 247 -6.27 23.38 -1.10
N LEU A 248 -6.43 22.07 -1.30
CA LEU A 248 -7.02 21.16 -0.32
C LEU A 248 -6.20 21.14 0.98
N GLY A 249 -4.89 21.08 0.87
CA GLY A 249 -3.98 21.11 2.00
C GLY A 249 -4.02 22.42 2.80
N GLU A 250 -4.30 23.55 2.19
CA GLU A 250 -4.43 24.83 2.91
C GLU A 250 -5.86 25.09 3.41
N ASN A 251 -6.87 24.40 2.91
CA ASN A 251 -8.27 24.61 3.25
C ASN A 251 -8.93 23.37 3.87
N GLU A 252 -9.54 22.50 3.06
CA GLU A 252 -10.39 21.38 3.50
C GLU A 252 -9.63 20.37 4.37
N LEU A 253 -8.42 20.03 4.00
CA LEU A 253 -7.58 19.03 4.68
C LEU A 253 -6.53 19.64 5.63
N SER A 254 -6.54 20.96 5.83
CA SER A 254 -5.49 21.70 6.56
C SER A 254 -5.29 21.26 8.01
N SER A 255 -6.38 20.86 8.70
CA SER A 255 -6.33 20.40 10.09
C SER A 255 -5.51 19.11 10.27
N TYR A 256 -5.45 18.24 9.25
CA TYR A 256 -4.83 16.93 9.34
C TYR A 256 -3.30 16.95 9.19
N LYS A 257 -2.73 18.05 8.66
CA LYS A 257 -1.27 18.26 8.58
C LYS A 257 -0.59 18.06 9.94
N ASN A 258 -1.16 18.66 10.97
CA ASN A 258 -0.60 18.61 12.32
C ASN A 258 -0.86 17.27 13.00
N VAL A 259 -1.97 16.60 12.69
CA VAL A 259 -2.28 15.25 13.21
C VAL A 259 -1.17 14.28 12.85
N TRP A 260 -0.77 14.26 11.56
CA TRP A 260 0.24 13.33 11.04
C TRP A 260 1.64 13.92 10.98
N SER A 261 1.80 15.22 11.22
CA SER A 261 3.06 15.95 11.05
C SER A 261 3.68 15.72 9.66
N LEU A 262 2.84 15.81 8.63
CA LEU A 262 3.19 15.69 7.21
C LEU A 262 2.79 16.97 6.46
N TYR A 263 3.74 17.57 5.73
CA TYR A 263 3.58 18.87 5.08
C TYR A 263 4.10 18.81 3.63
N PRO A 264 3.50 18.04 2.70
CA PRO A 264 3.97 17.89 1.33
C PRO A 264 3.63 19.13 0.48
N LYS A 265 4.44 20.19 0.56
CA LYS A 265 4.25 21.46 -0.15
C LYS A 265 5.50 22.02 -0.85
N ASP A 266 6.67 21.90 -0.25
CA ASP A 266 7.94 22.38 -0.81
C ASP A 266 8.54 21.31 -1.73
N ARG A 267 7.96 21.20 -2.93
CA ARG A 267 8.28 20.18 -3.95
C ARG A 267 9.39 20.66 -4.88
N TYR A 268 10.36 19.79 -5.12
CA TYR A 268 11.38 19.92 -6.16
C TYR A 268 11.37 18.65 -7.02
N MET A 269 11.64 18.79 -8.30
CA MET A 269 11.77 17.66 -9.21
C MET A 269 13.12 17.71 -9.91
N VAL A 270 13.82 16.58 -9.92
CA VAL A 270 15.05 16.37 -10.68
C VAL A 270 14.80 15.29 -11.72
N GLN A 271 15.16 15.53 -12.97
CA GLN A 271 15.18 14.54 -14.03
C GLN A 271 16.63 14.25 -14.46
N ALA A 272 17.05 12.99 -14.32
CA ALA A 272 18.35 12.52 -14.78
C ALA A 272 18.21 11.84 -16.14
N VAL A 273 19.02 12.27 -17.11
CA VAL A 273 19.00 11.75 -18.48
C VAL A 273 20.40 11.46 -19.00
N THR A 274 20.52 10.64 -20.03
CA THR A 274 21.77 10.47 -20.79
C THR A 274 22.02 11.70 -21.68
N GLU A 275 23.19 11.82 -22.29
CA GLU A 275 23.49 12.87 -23.29
C GLU A 275 22.53 12.81 -24.50
N GLN A 276 21.96 11.64 -24.79
CA GLN A 276 20.98 11.43 -25.85
C GLN A 276 19.53 11.72 -25.37
N GLY A 277 19.33 12.04 -24.06
CA GLY A 277 18.03 12.33 -23.48
C GLY A 277 17.26 11.14 -22.92
N PHE A 278 17.79 9.91 -23.00
CA PHE A 278 17.13 8.73 -22.40
C PHE A 278 17.11 8.80 -20.87
N PRO A 279 16.06 8.30 -20.20
CA PRO A 279 15.95 8.36 -18.76
C PRO A 279 17.06 7.55 -18.06
N ILE A 280 17.61 8.10 -16.99
CA ILE A 280 18.46 7.39 -16.03
C ILE A 280 17.58 6.86 -14.91
N VAL A 281 17.30 5.56 -14.96
CA VAL A 281 16.42 4.89 -14.01
C VAL A 281 17.19 4.43 -12.78
N ASP A 282 16.57 4.54 -11.59
CA ASP A 282 17.08 4.05 -10.30
C ASP A 282 18.37 4.76 -9.80
N ALA A 283 18.65 5.98 -10.30
CA ALA A 283 19.70 6.82 -9.72
C ALA A 283 19.27 7.36 -8.35
N THR A 284 20.21 7.47 -7.41
CA THR A 284 19.95 8.07 -6.10
C THR A 284 20.08 9.58 -6.19
N VAL A 285 19.03 10.30 -5.80
CA VAL A 285 18.99 11.76 -5.77
C VAL A 285 18.87 12.23 -4.32
N THR A 286 19.80 13.06 -3.89
CA THR A 286 19.86 13.58 -2.52
C THR A 286 19.69 15.09 -2.54
N LEU A 287 18.70 15.58 -1.80
CA LEU A 287 18.43 17.00 -1.58
C LEU A 287 19.20 17.45 -0.35
N ASN A 288 20.01 18.49 -0.51
CA ASN A 288 20.83 19.04 0.58
C ASN A 288 20.50 20.53 0.81
N LEU A 289 20.32 20.88 2.08
CA LEU A 289 20.20 22.25 2.55
C LEU A 289 21.39 22.57 3.45
N LYS A 290 22.22 23.51 3.08
CA LYS A 290 23.45 23.89 3.84
C LYS A 290 24.29 22.65 4.22
N ASP A 291 24.56 21.78 3.24
CA ASP A 291 25.35 20.55 3.38
C ASP A 291 24.73 19.46 4.30
N LYS A 292 23.50 19.66 4.79
CA LYS A 292 22.71 18.64 5.47
C LYS A 292 21.74 17.99 4.50
N THR A 293 21.76 16.67 4.42
CA THR A 293 20.74 15.91 3.67
C THR A 293 19.37 16.08 4.32
N VAL A 294 18.40 16.57 3.56
CA VAL A 294 17.00 16.74 3.99
C VAL A 294 16.06 15.69 3.37
N TRP A 295 16.39 15.23 2.15
CA TRP A 295 15.61 14.19 1.49
C TRP A 295 16.48 13.32 0.58
N THR A 296 16.10 12.07 0.41
CA THR A 296 16.71 11.17 -0.58
C THR A 296 15.62 10.36 -1.27
N ALA A 297 15.67 10.31 -2.60
CA ALA A 297 14.77 9.52 -3.43
C ALA A 297 15.55 8.84 -4.55
N LYS A 298 14.88 8.00 -5.34
CA LYS A 298 15.44 7.42 -6.57
C LYS A 298 14.68 7.91 -7.79
N THR A 299 15.39 8.00 -8.92
CA THR A 299 14.75 8.29 -10.19
C THR A 299 13.89 7.11 -10.64
N ASP A 300 12.75 7.42 -11.18
CA ASP A 300 11.77 6.47 -11.71
C ASP A 300 12.08 6.03 -13.15
N ASN A 301 11.15 5.31 -13.75
CA ASN A 301 11.21 4.83 -15.13
C ASN A 301 11.29 5.96 -16.19
N THR A 302 10.99 7.20 -15.83
CA THR A 302 11.12 8.40 -16.67
C THR A 302 12.35 9.22 -16.33
N GLY A 303 13.20 8.74 -15.41
CA GLY A 303 14.36 9.46 -14.91
C GLY A 303 14.07 10.55 -13.89
N LYS A 304 12.82 10.69 -13.43
CA LYS A 304 12.39 11.73 -12.47
C LYS A 304 12.51 11.25 -11.02
N ALA A 305 12.90 12.16 -10.13
CA ALA A 305 12.83 11.98 -8.67
C ALA A 305 12.09 13.16 -8.05
N GLU A 306 11.11 12.85 -7.19
CA GLU A 306 10.39 13.81 -6.39
C GLU A 306 11.13 14.06 -5.07
N LEU A 307 11.36 15.33 -4.75
CA LEU A 307 12.15 15.75 -3.60
C LEU A 307 11.36 16.75 -2.76
N TRP A 308 11.47 16.59 -1.46
CA TRP A 308 10.72 17.37 -0.47
C TRP A 308 11.67 18.10 0.47
N ASN A 309 11.52 19.43 0.53
CA ASN A 309 12.09 20.21 1.61
C ASN A 309 11.04 20.32 2.73
N VAL A 310 11.42 20.19 3.98
CA VAL A 310 10.55 20.35 5.17
C VAL A 310 9.26 19.50 5.19
N LEU A 311 9.29 18.29 4.63
CA LEU A 311 8.13 17.40 4.61
C LEU A 311 7.60 17.08 6.02
N PHE A 312 8.47 17.02 7.04
CA PHE A 312 8.16 16.62 8.42
C PHE A 312 8.23 17.76 9.44
N GLU A 313 8.40 18.98 8.98
CA GLU A 313 8.60 20.15 9.84
C GLU A 313 7.44 21.15 9.70
N THR A 314 7.05 21.79 10.80
CA THR A 314 6.03 22.85 10.80
C THR A 314 6.56 24.13 10.12
N ASP A 315 5.62 24.93 9.61
CA ASP A 315 5.85 26.15 8.80
C ASP A 315 6.82 27.21 9.37
N ASN A 316 7.11 27.17 10.67
CA ASN A 316 7.79 28.28 11.34
C ASN A 316 9.31 28.30 11.14
N THR A 317 9.92 27.21 10.69
CA THR A 317 11.37 27.07 10.52
C THR A 317 11.85 27.36 9.10
N SER A 318 11.01 27.23 8.08
CA SER A 318 11.42 27.19 6.67
C SER A 318 11.45 28.55 5.95
N LYS A 319 10.83 29.60 6.48
CA LYS A 319 10.63 30.87 5.74
C LYS A 319 11.88 31.70 5.47
N LYS A 320 13.04 31.36 6.02
CA LYS A 320 14.26 32.22 5.92
C LYS A 320 15.44 31.62 5.14
N GLU A 321 15.41 30.35 4.69
CA GLU A 321 16.66 29.69 4.32
C GLU A 321 16.70 29.05 2.92
N ASN A 322 15.75 29.32 2.02
CA ASN A 322 15.67 28.67 0.69
C ASN A 322 16.81 28.99 -0.30
N ASN A 323 17.80 29.81 0.10
CA ASN A 323 18.80 30.33 -0.86
C ASN A 323 19.98 29.38 -1.12
N ASN A 324 20.02 28.16 -0.58
CA ASN A 324 21.15 27.26 -0.79
C ASN A 324 20.71 25.77 -0.83
N ILE A 325 19.69 25.47 -1.65
CA ILE A 325 19.23 24.11 -1.89
C ILE A 325 19.98 23.54 -3.08
N LYS A 326 20.65 22.39 -2.86
CA LYS A 326 21.43 21.65 -3.86
C LYS A 326 20.90 20.23 -3.99
N ALA A 327 21.12 19.60 -5.14
CA ALA A 327 20.97 18.16 -5.25
C ALA A 327 22.23 17.50 -5.74
N SER A 328 22.54 16.32 -5.21
CA SER A 328 23.48 15.39 -5.82
C SER A 328 22.75 14.20 -6.39
N VAL A 329 23.19 13.72 -7.54
CA VAL A 329 22.63 12.54 -8.23
C VAL A 329 23.74 11.53 -8.43
N ASN A 330 23.59 10.37 -7.82
CA ASN A 330 24.53 9.26 -7.95
C ASN A 330 23.93 8.14 -8.81
N TYR A 331 24.59 7.80 -9.90
CA TYR A 331 24.27 6.67 -10.76
C TYR A 331 25.47 5.79 -10.98
N LYS A 332 25.42 4.53 -10.53
CA LYS A 332 26.51 3.55 -10.66
C LYS A 332 27.88 4.08 -10.19
N GLY A 333 27.89 4.84 -9.08
CA GLY A 333 29.11 5.41 -8.49
C GLY A 333 29.59 6.73 -9.12
N ILE A 334 28.92 7.22 -10.17
CA ILE A 334 29.20 8.56 -10.74
C ILE A 334 28.26 9.54 -10.08
N GLU A 335 28.83 10.58 -9.45
CA GLU A 335 28.08 11.62 -8.80
C GLU A 335 28.16 12.94 -9.58
N ASN A 336 27.02 13.49 -9.92
CA ASN A 336 26.85 14.81 -10.52
C ASN A 336 26.04 15.69 -9.56
N THR A 337 26.33 17.01 -9.54
CA THR A 337 25.69 17.94 -8.61
C THR A 337 24.98 19.08 -9.35
N LEU A 338 23.78 19.39 -8.89
CA LEU A 338 23.05 20.63 -9.22
C LEU A 338 23.26 21.63 -8.09
N PRO A 339 24.05 22.68 -8.29
CA PRO A 339 24.46 23.60 -7.21
C PRO A 339 23.33 24.49 -6.71
N GLN A 340 22.27 24.64 -7.51
CA GLN A 340 21.07 25.39 -7.20
C GLN A 340 19.86 24.70 -7.85
N LEU A 341 18.78 24.54 -7.10
CA LEU A 341 17.53 23.95 -7.57
C LEU A 341 16.45 25.00 -7.72
N LYS A 342 15.68 24.89 -8.80
CA LYS A 342 14.40 25.58 -9.00
C LYS A 342 13.31 24.79 -8.26
N PRO A 343 12.43 25.46 -7.48
CA PRO A 343 11.21 24.84 -7.00
C PRO A 343 10.36 24.30 -8.15
N PHE A 344 9.55 23.26 -7.93
CA PHE A 344 8.71 22.68 -8.97
C PHE A 344 7.84 23.70 -9.74
N LYS A 345 7.37 24.74 -9.05
CA LYS A 345 6.59 25.85 -9.66
C LYS A 345 7.37 26.63 -10.73
N GLU A 346 8.70 26.59 -10.68
CA GLU A 346 9.59 27.28 -11.62
C GLU A 346 10.14 26.34 -12.69
N GLY A 347 9.88 25.05 -12.58
CA GLY A 347 10.25 24.04 -13.55
C GLY A 347 10.98 22.83 -13.01
N ILE A 348 11.37 21.95 -13.92
CA ILE A 348 12.09 20.71 -13.64
C ILE A 348 13.60 20.99 -13.73
N ASN A 349 14.37 20.41 -12.81
CA ASN A 349 15.82 20.48 -12.80
C ASN A 349 16.38 19.27 -13.57
N ILE A 350 17.09 19.50 -14.68
CA ILE A 350 17.61 18.44 -15.53
C ILE A 350 19.10 18.25 -15.27
N ILE A 351 19.54 17.00 -15.17
CA ILE A 351 20.95 16.63 -15.05
C ILE A 351 21.31 15.54 -16.05
N THR A 352 22.44 15.71 -16.73
CA THR A 352 22.87 14.85 -17.82
C THR A 352 24.04 13.97 -17.38
N PHE A 353 24.02 12.70 -17.81
CA PHE A 353 25.07 11.72 -17.58
C PHE A 353 25.67 11.23 -18.90
N LYS A 354 27.02 11.11 -18.94
CA LYS A 354 27.74 10.47 -20.05
C LYS A 354 27.66 8.93 -19.92
N GLN A 355 26.45 8.41 -20.06
CA GLN A 355 26.14 6.99 -19.96
C GLN A 355 25.30 6.55 -21.14
N ASN A 356 25.47 5.29 -21.56
CA ASN A 356 24.57 4.67 -22.52
C ASN A 356 23.23 4.36 -21.85
N CYS A 357 22.15 4.38 -22.65
CA CYS A 357 20.84 3.95 -22.23
C CYS A 357 20.89 2.51 -21.74
N ASN A 358 20.53 2.29 -20.49
CA ASN A 358 20.42 0.96 -19.87
C ASN A 358 19.63 1.06 -18.58
N TYR A 359 18.73 0.11 -18.35
CA TYR A 359 17.96 -0.01 -17.11
C TYR A 359 17.77 -1.46 -16.70
N ALA A 360 17.53 -1.68 -15.40
CA ALA A 360 17.29 -3.02 -14.86
C ALA A 360 15.89 -3.51 -15.23
N LYS A 361 15.77 -4.78 -15.56
CA LYS A 361 14.49 -5.44 -15.86
C LYS A 361 13.85 -6.11 -14.64
N ASN A 362 14.18 -5.66 -13.41
CA ASN A 362 13.60 -6.18 -12.19
C ASN A 362 12.37 -5.34 -11.81
N LEU A 363 11.26 -6.01 -11.53
CA LEU A 363 10.04 -5.45 -10.96
C LEU A 363 9.75 -6.12 -9.62
N ASP A 364 9.79 -5.37 -8.55
CA ASP A 364 9.36 -5.83 -7.23
C ASP A 364 7.96 -5.31 -6.93
N VAL A 365 7.07 -6.22 -6.59
CA VAL A 365 5.70 -5.91 -6.16
C VAL A 365 5.48 -6.50 -4.77
N ALA A 366 5.05 -5.67 -3.83
CA ALA A 366 4.66 -6.13 -2.51
C ALA A 366 3.24 -5.68 -2.19
N PHE A 367 2.48 -6.54 -1.51
CA PHE A 367 1.19 -6.21 -0.92
C PHE A 367 1.33 -6.13 0.59
N VAL A 368 0.91 -5.01 1.17
CA VAL A 368 0.75 -4.82 2.61
C VAL A 368 -0.73 -4.71 2.86
N VAL A 369 -1.31 -5.70 3.53
CA VAL A 369 -2.76 -5.87 3.61
C VAL A 369 -3.20 -5.92 5.06
N ASP A 370 -4.15 -5.08 5.39
CA ASP A 370 -4.91 -5.19 6.63
C ASP A 370 -5.68 -6.51 6.66
N ALA A 371 -5.54 -7.25 7.75
CA ALA A 371 -6.24 -8.51 7.96
C ALA A 371 -7.04 -8.51 9.26
N THR A 372 -7.44 -7.32 9.74
CA THR A 372 -8.33 -7.17 10.87
C THR A 372 -9.77 -7.56 10.52
N GLY A 373 -10.64 -7.61 11.52
CA GLY A 373 -12.01 -8.10 11.35
C GLY A 373 -12.86 -7.25 10.43
N SER A 374 -12.63 -5.93 10.39
CA SER A 374 -13.31 -4.95 9.53
C SER A 374 -13.16 -5.28 8.04
N MET A 375 -12.01 -5.80 7.62
CA MET A 375 -11.74 -6.24 6.24
C MET A 375 -12.52 -7.49 5.81
N GLY A 376 -13.36 -8.09 6.69
CA GLY A 376 -13.97 -9.41 6.48
C GLY A 376 -14.87 -9.54 5.27
N ASP A 377 -15.53 -8.47 4.86
CA ASP A 377 -16.43 -8.39 3.70
C ASP A 377 -15.70 -8.08 2.39
N GLU A 378 -14.50 -7.50 2.45
CA GLU A 378 -13.70 -7.10 1.28
C GLU A 378 -12.52 -8.05 0.99
N ILE A 379 -11.89 -8.63 2.03
CA ILE A 379 -10.59 -9.32 1.91
C ILE A 379 -10.63 -10.51 0.94
N ASP A 380 -11.72 -11.26 0.87
CA ASP A 380 -11.83 -12.39 -0.06
C ASP A 380 -11.95 -11.94 -1.51
N TYR A 381 -12.62 -10.80 -1.77
CA TYR A 381 -12.64 -10.18 -3.09
C TYR A 381 -11.28 -9.59 -3.43
N LEU A 382 -10.67 -8.83 -2.51
CA LEU A 382 -9.34 -8.24 -2.69
C LEU A 382 -8.29 -9.30 -3.04
N LYS A 383 -8.26 -10.44 -2.34
CA LYS A 383 -7.35 -11.55 -2.67
C LYS A 383 -7.51 -12.02 -4.11
N VAL A 384 -8.73 -12.14 -4.61
CA VAL A 384 -8.99 -12.59 -6.00
C VAL A 384 -8.56 -11.51 -7.00
N GLU A 385 -8.83 -10.23 -6.72
CA GLU A 385 -8.39 -9.11 -7.57
C GLU A 385 -6.85 -9.03 -7.63
N LEU A 386 -6.17 -9.10 -6.47
CA LEU A 386 -4.71 -9.06 -6.42
C LEU A 386 -4.05 -10.23 -7.17
N LEU A 387 -4.65 -11.43 -7.09
CA LEU A 387 -4.18 -12.59 -7.83
C LEU A 387 -4.33 -12.40 -9.35
N ASP A 388 -5.43 -11.81 -9.81
CA ASP A 388 -5.65 -11.49 -11.21
C ASP A 388 -4.67 -10.41 -11.71
N VAL A 389 -4.37 -9.40 -10.88
CA VAL A 389 -3.34 -8.39 -11.18
C VAL A 389 -1.98 -9.05 -11.41
N ILE A 390 -1.56 -9.97 -10.52
CA ILE A 390 -0.29 -10.68 -10.65
C ILE A 390 -0.23 -11.45 -11.96
N ASP A 391 -1.28 -12.20 -12.30
CA ASP A 391 -1.38 -13.00 -13.53
C ASP A 391 -1.30 -12.12 -14.78
N LYS A 392 -2.07 -11.03 -14.81
CA LYS A 392 -2.07 -10.05 -15.90
C LYS A 392 -0.71 -9.37 -16.07
N VAL A 393 -0.06 -8.98 -14.97
CA VAL A 393 1.26 -8.34 -14.99
C VAL A 393 2.32 -9.31 -15.51
N GLN A 394 2.32 -10.57 -15.08
CA GLN A 394 3.25 -11.58 -15.58
C GLN A 394 3.06 -11.83 -17.09
N THR A 395 1.82 -11.91 -17.56
CA THR A 395 1.50 -12.12 -18.98
C THR A 395 1.87 -10.91 -19.83
N LYS A 396 1.66 -9.70 -19.30
CA LYS A 396 1.89 -8.44 -20.05
C LYS A 396 3.38 -8.07 -20.16
N PHE A 397 4.19 -8.45 -19.16
CA PHE A 397 5.59 -8.06 -19.02
C PHE A 397 6.52 -9.28 -18.90
N GLU A 398 6.48 -10.18 -19.88
CA GLU A 398 7.26 -11.43 -19.90
C GLU A 398 8.78 -11.20 -19.86
N ASP A 399 9.26 -10.05 -20.31
CA ASP A 399 10.67 -9.67 -20.30
C ASP A 399 11.17 -9.13 -18.95
N LEU A 400 10.27 -8.86 -18.00
CA LEU A 400 10.60 -8.40 -16.65
C LEU A 400 10.80 -9.57 -15.68
N GLN A 401 11.80 -9.43 -14.82
CA GLN A 401 12.00 -10.33 -13.70
C GLN A 401 11.14 -9.87 -12.52
N ILE A 402 9.95 -10.47 -12.39
CA ILE A 402 8.97 -10.09 -11.37
C ILE A 402 9.23 -10.86 -10.08
N ARG A 403 9.26 -10.16 -8.95
CA ARG A 403 9.25 -10.73 -7.60
C ARG A 403 8.03 -10.25 -6.85
N LEU A 404 7.40 -11.17 -6.11
CA LEU A 404 6.21 -10.92 -5.28
C LEU A 404 6.55 -11.13 -3.82
N GLY A 405 6.26 -10.13 -2.98
CA GLY A 405 6.30 -10.20 -1.53
C GLY A 405 4.96 -9.82 -0.92
N ASN A 406 4.72 -10.22 0.34
CA ASN A 406 3.48 -9.90 1.02
C ASN A 406 3.72 -9.66 2.51
N VAL A 407 2.97 -8.74 3.09
CA VAL A 407 2.83 -8.53 4.52
C VAL A 407 1.35 -8.42 4.83
N PHE A 408 0.88 -9.20 5.79
CA PHE A 408 -0.45 -9.06 6.36
C PHE A 408 -0.29 -8.62 7.81
N TYR A 409 -0.97 -7.56 8.19
CA TYR A 409 -0.90 -7.03 9.55
C TYR A 409 -2.26 -7.01 10.22
N ARG A 410 -2.24 -6.91 11.54
CA ARG A 410 -3.39 -6.70 12.41
C ARG A 410 -3.02 -5.68 13.48
N ASP A 411 -3.83 -5.61 14.54
CA ASP A 411 -3.53 -4.70 15.63
C ASP A 411 -2.62 -5.32 16.71
N GLU A 412 -2.07 -4.48 17.61
CA GLU A 412 -1.06 -4.85 18.62
C GLU A 412 -1.53 -5.97 19.57
N THR A 413 -2.83 -6.07 19.85
CA THR A 413 -3.39 -7.03 20.79
C THR A 413 -3.87 -8.33 20.14
N ASP A 414 -3.72 -8.46 18.83
CA ASP A 414 -4.20 -9.61 18.08
C ASP A 414 -3.29 -10.84 18.16
N ALA A 415 -3.76 -11.96 17.61
CA ALA A 415 -3.03 -13.22 17.56
C ALA A 415 -1.65 -13.11 16.84
N TYR A 416 -1.47 -12.10 16.03
CA TYR A 416 -0.20 -11.71 15.43
C TYR A 416 -0.26 -10.24 15.03
N LEU A 417 0.89 -9.57 15.08
CA LEU A 417 1.03 -8.19 14.60
C LEU A 417 1.27 -8.17 13.09
N THR A 418 2.26 -8.95 12.60
CA THR A 418 2.57 -9.08 11.18
C THR A 418 2.82 -10.53 10.78
N LYS A 419 2.53 -10.86 9.52
CA LYS A 419 2.95 -12.09 8.85
C LYS A 419 3.45 -11.73 7.46
N ASN A 420 4.63 -12.21 7.07
CA ASN A 420 5.20 -11.89 5.77
C ASN A 420 5.55 -13.12 4.94
N SER A 421 5.52 -12.95 3.61
CA SER A 421 6.26 -13.76 2.65
C SER A 421 7.31 -12.89 1.97
N PRO A 422 8.56 -13.36 1.83
CA PRO A 422 9.63 -12.58 1.22
C PRO A 422 9.36 -12.27 -0.25
N LEU A 423 10.05 -11.25 -0.80
CA LEU A 423 10.07 -10.99 -2.23
C LEU A 423 10.74 -12.17 -2.98
N THR A 424 9.96 -12.93 -3.73
CA THR A 424 10.38 -14.16 -4.43
C THR A 424 10.01 -14.13 -5.90
N LYS A 425 10.83 -14.78 -6.75
CA LYS A 425 10.49 -15.11 -8.14
C LYS A 425 9.50 -16.29 -8.23
N ASN A 426 9.39 -17.08 -7.15
CA ASN A 426 8.38 -18.14 -7.05
C ASN A 426 7.01 -17.53 -6.75
N ILE A 427 6.37 -16.99 -7.79
CA ILE A 427 5.09 -16.31 -7.68
C ILE A 427 4.00 -17.22 -7.09
N LYS A 428 4.04 -18.53 -7.41
CA LYS A 428 3.07 -19.48 -6.85
C LYS A 428 3.14 -19.57 -5.33
N ALA A 429 4.34 -19.48 -4.74
CA ALA A 429 4.50 -19.47 -3.29
C ALA A 429 3.91 -18.20 -2.67
N GLY A 430 4.17 -17.03 -3.24
CA GLY A 430 3.56 -15.77 -2.82
C GLY A 430 2.03 -15.79 -2.93
N VAL A 431 1.51 -16.32 -4.03
CA VAL A 431 0.06 -16.52 -4.27
C VAL A 431 -0.56 -17.47 -3.24
N ALA A 432 0.12 -18.58 -2.93
CA ALA A 432 -0.35 -19.54 -1.92
C ALA A 432 -0.42 -18.90 -0.53
N PHE A 433 0.57 -18.06 -0.19
CA PHE A 433 0.56 -17.29 1.05
C PHE A 433 -0.65 -16.36 1.14
N ILE A 434 -0.96 -15.57 0.07
CA ILE A 434 -2.14 -14.68 0.03
C ILE A 434 -3.44 -15.47 0.27
N LYS A 435 -3.59 -16.63 -0.40
CA LYS A 435 -4.79 -17.47 -0.29
C LYS A 435 -5.04 -17.99 1.11
N ASP A 436 -3.97 -18.21 1.88
CA ASP A 436 -4.05 -18.73 3.26
C ASP A 436 -4.49 -17.68 4.28
N GLN A 437 -4.38 -16.39 3.99
CA GLN A 437 -4.72 -15.33 4.95
C GLN A 437 -6.23 -15.19 5.15
N ARG A 438 -6.63 -14.76 6.34
CA ARG A 438 -8.03 -14.56 6.76
C ARG A 438 -8.14 -13.28 7.57
N ALA A 439 -9.25 -12.56 7.42
CA ALA A 439 -9.62 -11.47 8.31
C ALA A 439 -9.95 -12.01 9.71
N GLY A 440 -9.63 -11.22 10.70
CA GLY A 440 -9.96 -11.52 12.11
C GLY A 440 -9.11 -10.70 13.06
N GLY A 441 -9.54 -10.53 14.30
CA GLY A 441 -8.94 -9.60 15.25
C GLY A 441 -9.47 -8.19 15.04
N GLY A 442 -8.67 -7.18 15.44
CA GLY A 442 -9.13 -5.81 15.61
C GLY A 442 -9.99 -5.68 16.87
N GLY A 443 -10.20 -4.48 17.35
CA GLY A 443 -11.01 -4.25 18.56
C GLY A 443 -11.49 -2.83 18.64
N ASP A 444 -10.73 -1.93 18.07
CA ASP A 444 -11.00 -0.51 17.90
C ASP A 444 -10.75 -0.07 16.46
N PHE A 445 -10.96 1.20 16.14
CA PHE A 445 -10.90 1.68 14.77
C PHE A 445 -9.46 1.82 14.23
N PRO A 446 -8.47 2.35 14.99
CA PRO A 446 -7.09 2.39 14.54
C PRO A 446 -6.47 0.99 14.55
N GLU A 447 -5.58 0.72 13.59
CA GLU A 447 -4.89 -0.56 13.42
C GLU A 447 -3.37 -0.33 13.25
N ALA A 448 -2.54 -1.38 13.34
CA ALA A 448 -1.09 -1.23 13.31
C ALA A 448 -0.50 -1.07 11.88
N VAL A 449 -0.96 -0.08 11.13
CA VAL A 449 -0.56 0.20 9.74
C VAL A 449 0.94 0.46 9.63
N GLU A 450 1.51 1.22 10.59
CA GLU A 450 2.93 1.56 10.64
C GLU A 450 3.82 0.33 10.84
N GLU A 451 3.32 -0.71 11.52
CA GLU A 451 4.02 -1.98 11.70
C GLU A 451 4.07 -2.76 10.38
N GLY A 452 2.92 -2.86 9.69
CA GLY A 452 2.83 -3.49 8.37
C GLY A 452 3.74 -2.82 7.35
N LEU A 453 3.76 -1.48 7.31
CA LEU A 453 4.65 -0.71 6.45
C LEU A 453 6.13 -0.90 6.82
N ALA A 454 6.47 -0.83 8.11
CA ALA A 454 7.85 -1.01 8.58
C ALA A 454 8.37 -2.42 8.25
N GLU A 455 7.57 -3.45 8.48
CA GLU A 455 7.89 -4.84 8.10
C GLU A 455 8.18 -4.94 6.59
N ALA A 456 7.33 -4.38 5.74
CA ALA A 456 7.52 -4.41 4.30
C ALA A 456 8.77 -3.63 3.84
N ILE A 457 9.05 -2.48 4.43
CA ILE A 457 10.17 -1.63 4.01
C ILE A 457 11.51 -2.14 4.56
N ASP A 458 11.55 -2.64 5.79
CA ASP A 458 12.79 -3.00 6.47
C ASP A 458 13.16 -4.48 6.33
N VAL A 459 12.17 -5.38 6.27
CA VAL A 459 12.39 -6.83 6.28
C VAL A 459 12.39 -7.45 4.88
N LEU A 460 11.48 -7.00 3.98
CA LEU A 460 11.48 -7.52 2.61
C LEU A 460 12.75 -7.12 1.86
N GLN A 461 13.38 -8.09 1.22
CA GLN A 461 14.65 -7.91 0.50
C GLN A 461 14.40 -7.32 -0.89
N TRP A 462 14.18 -6.02 -0.97
CA TRP A 462 13.99 -5.30 -2.22
C TRP A 462 15.23 -5.35 -3.12
N SER A 463 15.03 -5.42 -4.44
CA SER A 463 16.11 -5.41 -5.43
C SER A 463 17.00 -4.17 -5.27
N ASN A 464 18.32 -4.36 -5.34
CA ASN A 464 19.25 -3.23 -5.29
C ASN A 464 19.11 -2.31 -6.51
N ASN A 465 18.72 -2.89 -7.67
CA ASN A 465 18.38 -2.15 -8.88
C ASN A 465 17.07 -2.71 -9.47
N ALA A 466 16.17 -1.83 -9.86
CA ALA A 466 14.87 -2.19 -10.43
C ALA A 466 14.34 -1.09 -11.35
N VAL A 467 13.51 -1.47 -12.32
CA VAL A 467 12.74 -0.50 -13.10
C VAL A 467 11.65 0.13 -12.22
N ALA A 468 11.05 -0.68 -11.32
CA ALA A 468 10.11 -0.21 -10.33
C ALA A 468 10.10 -1.12 -9.08
N ARG A 469 9.80 -0.51 -7.93
CA ARG A 469 9.47 -1.17 -6.66
C ARG A 469 8.14 -0.60 -6.21
N ILE A 470 7.11 -1.44 -6.16
CA ILE A 470 5.73 -1.02 -5.91
C ILE A 470 5.24 -1.73 -4.65
N LEU A 471 4.75 -0.94 -3.69
CA LEU A 471 4.10 -1.41 -2.49
C LEU A 471 2.64 -0.96 -2.53
N PHE A 472 1.73 -1.91 -2.72
CA PHE A 472 0.30 -1.68 -2.57
C PHE A 472 -0.09 -1.82 -1.10
N LEU A 473 -0.57 -0.73 -0.49
CA LEU A 473 -1.03 -0.68 0.90
C LEU A 473 -2.54 -0.74 0.93
N VAL A 474 -3.10 -1.88 1.34
CA VAL A 474 -4.55 -2.15 1.35
C VAL A 474 -5.06 -2.05 2.79
N LEU A 475 -6.01 -1.16 3.05
CA LEU A 475 -6.54 -0.90 4.40
C LEU A 475 -7.91 -0.24 4.37
N ASP A 476 -8.64 -0.40 5.49
CA ASP A 476 -9.92 0.26 5.78
C ASP A 476 -9.89 1.11 7.07
N ALA A 477 -8.75 1.14 7.78
CA ALA A 477 -8.58 1.86 9.04
C ALA A 477 -7.26 2.66 9.10
N PRO A 478 -7.19 3.78 9.86
CA PRO A 478 -5.96 4.55 10.07
C PRO A 478 -5.00 3.85 11.03
N PRO A 479 -3.71 4.26 11.07
CA PRO A 479 -2.84 3.92 12.19
C PRO A 479 -3.24 4.66 13.46
N HIS A 480 -2.76 4.17 14.61
CA HIS A 480 -2.93 4.87 15.89
C HIS A 480 -2.33 6.29 15.84
N GLN A 481 -3.00 7.25 16.47
CA GLN A 481 -2.58 8.66 16.47
C GLN A 481 -1.80 9.00 17.75
N ASN A 482 -0.51 8.76 17.75
CA ASN A 482 0.40 9.16 18.81
C ASN A 482 1.79 9.51 18.24
N GLU A 483 2.64 10.13 19.06
CA GLU A 483 3.96 10.61 18.63
C GLU A 483 4.87 9.46 18.16
N THR A 484 4.84 8.31 18.82
CA THR A 484 5.66 7.14 18.47
C THR A 484 5.29 6.61 17.09
N VAL A 485 4.01 6.40 16.84
CA VAL A 485 3.48 5.95 15.55
C VAL A 485 3.79 6.97 14.45
N ASN A 486 3.53 8.27 14.69
CA ASN A 486 3.83 9.32 13.72
C ASN A 486 5.33 9.38 13.37
N ASN A 487 6.23 9.23 14.35
CA ASN A 487 7.67 9.21 14.11
C ASN A 487 8.08 7.95 13.33
N LYS A 488 7.48 6.79 13.59
CA LYS A 488 7.71 5.56 12.86
C LYS A 488 7.23 5.67 11.41
N LEU A 489 6.04 6.22 11.17
CA LEU A 489 5.50 6.48 9.83
C LEU A 489 6.44 7.39 9.03
N LYS A 490 6.85 8.54 9.59
CA LYS A 490 7.79 9.47 8.94
C LYS A 490 9.11 8.80 8.56
N ALA A 491 9.69 8.03 9.48
CA ALA A 491 10.94 7.30 9.22
C ALA A 491 10.76 6.24 8.12
N THR A 492 9.63 5.52 8.13
CA THR A 492 9.31 4.48 7.14
C THR A 492 9.07 5.07 5.76
N ILE A 493 8.32 6.17 5.65
CA ILE A 493 8.09 6.91 4.39
C ILE A 493 9.43 7.39 3.81
N ALA A 494 10.29 8.01 4.63
CA ALA A 494 11.61 8.47 4.18
C ALA A 494 12.50 7.31 3.69
N LYS A 495 12.47 6.16 4.36
CA LYS A 495 13.17 4.94 3.92
C LYS A 495 12.61 4.40 2.60
N ALA A 496 11.28 4.39 2.43
CA ALA A 496 10.63 3.97 1.20
C ALA A 496 11.10 4.84 0.02
N ALA A 497 11.04 6.16 0.15
CA ALA A 497 11.52 7.10 -0.86
C ALA A 497 13.01 6.87 -1.17
N LYS A 498 13.87 6.74 -0.15
CA LYS A 498 15.30 6.46 -0.32
C LYS A 498 15.58 5.15 -1.06
N LYS A 499 14.76 4.11 -0.86
CA LYS A 499 14.86 2.82 -1.57
C LYS A 499 14.20 2.86 -2.95
N GLY A 500 13.48 3.93 -3.30
CA GLY A 500 12.71 4.05 -4.54
C GLY A 500 11.47 3.15 -4.55
N ILE A 501 10.90 2.88 -3.37
CA ILE A 501 9.67 2.11 -3.22
C ILE A 501 8.50 3.08 -3.29
N ARG A 502 7.61 2.88 -4.26
CA ARG A 502 6.37 3.66 -4.42
C ARG A 502 5.27 3.04 -3.59
N ILE A 503 4.76 3.80 -2.61
CA ILE A 503 3.60 3.38 -1.83
C ILE A 503 2.34 3.81 -2.59
N VAL A 504 1.50 2.83 -2.92
CA VAL A 504 0.20 3.02 -3.60
C VAL A 504 -0.89 2.53 -2.65
N PRO A 505 -1.51 3.43 -1.87
CA PRO A 505 -2.65 3.06 -1.04
C PRO A 505 -3.82 2.56 -1.88
N ILE A 506 -4.49 1.51 -1.41
CA ILE A 506 -5.77 1.01 -1.90
C ILE A 506 -6.72 1.04 -0.71
N VAL A 507 -7.59 2.03 -0.70
CA VAL A 507 -8.39 2.38 0.48
C VAL A 507 -9.75 1.76 0.38
N GLY A 508 -10.10 0.93 1.39
CA GLY A 508 -11.39 0.27 1.53
C GLY A 508 -12.47 1.15 2.14
N SER A 509 -13.56 0.52 2.57
CA SER A 509 -14.68 1.20 3.25
C SER A 509 -14.28 1.66 4.66
N GLY A 510 -14.98 2.65 5.21
CA GLY A 510 -14.84 3.03 6.63
C GLY A 510 -13.80 4.10 6.95
N VAL A 511 -12.89 4.45 6.05
CA VAL A 511 -11.88 5.49 6.31
C VAL A 511 -12.47 6.89 6.42
N ASP A 512 -11.75 7.78 7.12
CA ASP A 512 -12.09 9.19 7.29
C ASP A 512 -11.18 10.14 6.48
N LYS A 513 -11.47 11.44 6.52
CA LYS A 513 -10.69 12.48 5.84
C LYS A 513 -9.26 12.63 6.40
N SER A 514 -9.04 12.31 7.65
CA SER A 514 -7.72 12.29 8.28
C SER A 514 -6.84 11.20 7.66
N THR A 515 -7.43 10.02 7.47
CA THR A 515 -6.78 8.88 6.82
C THR A 515 -6.53 9.15 5.34
N GLU A 516 -7.49 9.76 4.63
CA GLU A 516 -7.29 10.22 3.25
C GLU A 516 -6.06 11.13 3.14
N TYR A 517 -5.94 12.15 4.01
CA TYR A 517 -4.79 13.05 4.01
C TYR A 517 -3.45 12.32 4.22
N LEU A 518 -3.40 11.42 5.23
CA LEU A 518 -2.20 10.62 5.51
C LEU A 518 -1.77 9.83 4.28
N LEU A 519 -2.70 9.07 3.70
CA LEU A 519 -2.39 8.13 2.63
C LEU A 519 -2.02 8.83 1.31
N ARG A 520 -2.67 9.95 0.98
CA ARG A 520 -2.27 10.81 -0.15
C ARG A 520 -0.89 11.42 0.08
N SER A 521 -0.59 11.84 1.31
CA SER A 521 0.74 12.33 1.67
C SER A 521 1.81 11.24 1.57
N CYS A 522 1.50 9.99 1.95
CA CYS A 522 2.39 8.83 1.75
C CYS A 522 2.66 8.57 0.27
N ALA A 523 1.61 8.57 -0.57
CA ALA A 523 1.73 8.40 -2.01
C ALA A 523 2.62 9.49 -2.64
N LEU A 524 2.32 10.76 -2.38
CA LEU A 524 3.13 11.89 -2.84
C LEU A 524 4.60 11.79 -2.40
N SER A 525 4.84 11.44 -1.14
CA SER A 525 6.20 11.38 -0.59
C SER A 525 7.06 10.30 -1.23
N THR A 526 6.46 9.28 -1.84
CA THR A 526 7.12 8.11 -2.41
C THR A 526 6.91 7.95 -3.92
N ASN A 527 6.45 9.00 -4.59
CA ASN A 527 6.15 8.99 -6.03
C ASN A 527 5.12 7.91 -6.42
N GLY A 528 4.09 7.73 -5.58
CA GLY A 528 2.96 6.82 -5.78
C GLY A 528 1.67 7.56 -6.10
N HIS A 529 0.59 6.81 -6.33
CA HIS A 529 -0.76 7.33 -6.59
C HIS A 529 -1.72 6.83 -5.51
N TYR A 530 -2.79 7.58 -5.26
CA TYR A 530 -3.82 7.20 -4.29
C TYR A 530 -4.96 6.48 -5.01
N VAL A 531 -5.26 5.25 -4.60
CA VAL A 531 -6.37 4.43 -5.10
C VAL A 531 -7.37 4.24 -3.98
N PHE A 532 -8.66 4.25 -4.30
CA PHE A 532 -9.74 4.05 -3.35
C PHE A 532 -10.86 3.22 -3.98
N LEU A 533 -11.48 2.36 -3.18
CA LEU A 533 -12.65 1.58 -3.62
C LEU A 533 -13.89 2.48 -3.71
N THR A 534 -14.87 2.06 -4.47
CA THR A 534 -16.11 2.83 -4.69
C THR A 534 -17.36 1.96 -4.48
N ASP A 535 -18.46 2.59 -4.08
CA ASP A 535 -19.75 1.93 -3.83
C ASP A 535 -20.38 1.27 -5.10
N HIS A 536 -19.81 1.51 -6.28
CA HIS A 536 -20.33 0.96 -7.54
C HIS A 536 -20.28 -0.57 -7.60
N SER A 537 -19.36 -1.19 -6.84
CA SER A 537 -19.26 -2.65 -6.75
C SER A 537 -20.40 -3.28 -5.93
N GLY A 538 -20.96 -2.56 -4.96
CA GLY A 538 -21.88 -3.06 -3.94
C GLY A 538 -21.22 -4.08 -2.99
N ILE A 539 -19.89 -4.05 -2.85
CA ILE A 539 -19.07 -4.89 -1.98
C ILE A 539 -18.42 -3.99 -0.95
N GLY A 540 -18.36 -4.43 0.31
CA GLY A 540 -17.89 -3.64 1.43
C GLY A 540 -18.95 -2.70 2.02
N GLY A 541 -18.58 -1.93 3.03
CA GLY A 541 -19.39 -0.86 3.62
C GLY A 541 -19.45 0.38 2.73
N SER A 542 -19.81 1.53 3.30
CA SER A 542 -19.80 2.82 2.58
C SER A 542 -18.39 3.33 2.38
N HIS A 543 -18.04 3.70 1.14
CA HIS A 543 -16.72 4.22 0.80
C HIS A 543 -16.69 5.75 0.87
N LEU A 544 -15.61 6.29 1.42
CA LEU A 544 -15.37 7.71 1.49
C LEU A 544 -15.25 8.30 0.08
N LYS A 545 -16.07 9.29 -0.24
CA LYS A 545 -15.84 10.10 -1.44
C LYS A 545 -14.61 11.01 -1.19
N PRO A 546 -13.53 10.83 -1.96
CA PRO A 546 -12.31 11.60 -1.73
C PRO A 546 -12.47 13.07 -2.10
N SER A 547 -11.60 13.90 -1.52
CA SER A 547 -11.50 15.33 -1.82
C SER A 547 -10.80 15.54 -3.16
N THR A 548 -11.57 15.63 -4.23
CA THR A 548 -11.05 15.84 -5.60
C THR A 548 -12.10 16.47 -6.50
N ASP A 549 -11.65 17.04 -7.61
CA ASP A 549 -12.51 17.61 -8.64
C ASP A 549 -13.22 16.54 -9.50
N SER A 550 -12.51 15.44 -9.78
CA SER A 550 -13.02 14.34 -10.62
C SER A 550 -12.13 13.11 -10.54
N TYR A 551 -12.72 11.97 -10.84
CA TYR A 551 -12.02 10.69 -11.04
C TYR A 551 -12.84 9.79 -11.97
N ASP A 552 -12.16 8.84 -12.61
CA ASP A 552 -12.79 7.77 -13.38
C ASP A 552 -12.94 6.54 -12.51
N VAL A 553 -14.03 5.79 -12.71
CA VAL A 553 -14.26 4.51 -12.03
C VAL A 553 -13.93 3.37 -12.98
N LYS A 554 -13.04 2.47 -12.54
CA LYS A 554 -12.60 1.27 -13.29
C LYS A 554 -12.71 0.04 -12.38
N ASN A 555 -12.60 -1.14 -12.96
CA ASN A 555 -12.35 -2.34 -12.16
C ASN A 555 -11.00 -2.23 -11.48
N LEU A 556 -10.91 -2.61 -10.20
CA LEU A 556 -9.69 -2.45 -9.40
C LEU A 556 -8.50 -3.17 -10.06
N ASN A 557 -8.67 -4.41 -10.49
CA ASN A 557 -7.61 -5.19 -11.12
C ASN A 557 -7.06 -4.52 -12.39
N ASP A 558 -7.93 -4.00 -13.26
CA ASP A 558 -7.50 -3.30 -14.49
C ASP A 558 -6.77 -1.99 -14.14
N LEU A 559 -7.26 -1.24 -13.15
CA LEU A 559 -6.62 -0.02 -12.68
C LEU A 559 -5.21 -0.29 -12.13
N LEU A 560 -5.03 -1.34 -11.31
CA LEU A 560 -3.72 -1.68 -10.76
C LEU A 560 -2.75 -2.15 -11.84
N VAL A 561 -3.20 -2.89 -12.85
CA VAL A 561 -2.39 -3.26 -14.03
C VAL A 561 -1.98 -2.01 -14.83
N ASP A 562 -2.87 -1.02 -14.98
CA ASP A 562 -2.55 0.26 -15.63
C ASP A 562 -1.48 1.02 -14.84
N ILE A 563 -1.59 1.08 -13.52
CA ILE A 563 -0.60 1.73 -12.63
C ILE A 563 0.77 1.04 -12.78
N VAL A 564 0.82 -0.29 -12.68
CA VAL A 564 2.07 -1.04 -12.87
C VAL A 564 2.65 -0.76 -14.26
N SER A 565 1.80 -0.75 -15.30
CA SER A 565 2.23 -0.49 -16.68
C SER A 565 2.89 0.87 -16.84
N ARG A 566 2.33 1.91 -16.22
CA ARG A 566 2.91 3.27 -16.22
C ARG A 566 4.26 3.30 -15.51
N TYR A 567 4.42 2.54 -14.43
CA TYR A 567 5.65 2.54 -13.63
C TYR A 567 6.79 1.71 -14.22
N VAL A 568 6.50 0.75 -15.11
CA VAL A 568 7.54 -0.07 -15.74
C VAL A 568 7.86 0.33 -17.19
N LYS A 569 7.04 1.17 -17.81
CA LYS A 569 7.25 1.61 -19.19
C LYS A 569 8.45 2.57 -19.25
N VAL A 570 9.57 2.09 -19.72
CA VAL A 570 10.77 2.88 -20.02
C VAL A 570 10.84 3.12 -21.53
N GLN A 571 11.35 4.26 -21.95
CA GLN A 571 11.63 4.51 -23.37
C GLN A 571 12.70 3.53 -23.85
N ASP A 572 12.41 2.84 -24.95
CA ASP A 572 13.33 1.86 -25.52
C ASP A 572 14.62 2.53 -26.00
N CYS A 573 15.76 1.98 -25.60
CA CYS A 573 17.09 2.49 -25.97
C CYS A 573 17.39 2.41 -27.47
N ASP A 574 16.71 1.53 -28.20
CA ASP A 574 16.93 1.26 -29.62
C ASP A 574 15.97 2.06 -30.52
N THR A 575 15.04 2.84 -29.94
CA THR A 575 14.11 3.65 -30.73
C THR A 575 14.81 4.83 -31.40
N LYS A 576 14.41 5.10 -32.65
CA LYS A 576 14.82 6.30 -33.39
C LYS A 576 13.98 7.54 -33.01
N GLU A 577 13.00 7.37 -32.14
CA GLU A 577 12.19 8.50 -31.63
C GLU A 577 13.07 9.37 -30.73
N GLU A 578 13.00 10.67 -30.92
CA GLU A 578 13.71 11.59 -30.04
C GLU A 578 13.27 11.39 -28.61
N PRO A 579 14.23 11.27 -27.67
CA PRO A 579 13.91 11.03 -26.27
C PRO A 579 13.08 12.19 -25.71
N THR A 580 12.02 11.86 -25.00
CA THR A 580 11.18 12.88 -24.36
C THR A 580 11.89 13.37 -23.10
N ILE A 581 12.60 14.48 -23.19
CA ILE A 581 13.05 15.23 -22.01
C ILE A 581 11.81 15.97 -21.50
N ILE A 582 11.17 15.41 -20.48
CA ILE A 582 10.02 16.06 -19.85
C ILE A 582 10.55 17.30 -19.13
N GLY A 583 10.23 18.50 -19.67
CA GLY A 583 10.74 19.79 -19.16
C GLY A 583 11.60 20.57 -20.13
N SER A 584 11.85 20.06 -21.37
CA SER A 584 12.39 20.84 -22.48
C SER A 584 11.32 21.75 -23.13
N GLU A 585 10.04 21.41 -22.96
CA GLU A 585 8.96 22.33 -23.26
C GLU A 585 8.98 23.49 -22.24
N PRO A 586 8.88 24.74 -22.71
CA PRO A 586 8.78 25.86 -21.79
C PRO A 586 7.61 25.62 -20.86
N ASN A 587 7.86 25.70 -19.52
CA ASN A 587 6.78 25.57 -18.54
C ASN A 587 5.65 26.51 -18.93
N THR A 588 4.54 25.93 -19.36
CA THR A 588 3.37 26.72 -19.68
C THR A 588 2.85 27.32 -18.39
N ILE A 589 3.08 28.60 -18.20
CA ILE A 589 2.53 29.32 -17.06
C ILE A 589 1.15 29.79 -17.47
N VAL A 590 0.12 29.18 -16.88
CA VAL A 590 -1.26 29.65 -17.01
C VAL A 590 -1.62 30.42 -15.75
N LYS A 591 -1.88 31.72 -15.89
CA LYS A 591 -2.37 32.60 -14.82
C LYS A 591 -3.83 32.94 -15.05
N ILE A 592 -4.59 33.02 -13.97
CA ILE A 592 -6.02 33.33 -13.98
C ILE A 592 -6.25 34.55 -13.11
N SER A 593 -6.79 35.62 -13.69
CA SER A 593 -7.06 36.87 -12.95
C SER A 593 -8.25 37.63 -13.51
N PRO A 594 -9.08 38.25 -12.65
CA PRO A 594 -9.10 38.07 -11.20
C PRO A 594 -9.61 36.68 -10.80
N ASN A 595 -9.17 36.20 -9.64
CA ASN A 595 -9.71 34.99 -9.00
C ASN A 595 -9.70 35.20 -7.48
N PRO A 596 -10.85 35.32 -6.80
CA PRO A 596 -12.24 35.21 -7.31
C PRO A 596 -12.67 36.28 -8.31
N ASN A 597 -13.72 35.97 -9.12
CA ASN A 597 -14.26 36.85 -10.17
C ASN A 597 -15.80 36.87 -10.18
N ASP A 598 -16.39 37.73 -11.02
CA ASP A 598 -17.84 37.86 -11.27
C ASP A 598 -18.36 36.98 -12.43
N GLY A 599 -17.52 36.05 -12.89
CA GLY A 599 -17.76 35.23 -14.07
C GLY A 599 -16.98 35.70 -15.31
N ARG A 600 -16.23 36.79 -15.21
CA ARG A 600 -15.32 37.27 -16.24
C ARG A 600 -13.91 37.32 -15.72
N PHE A 601 -13.00 36.68 -16.44
CA PHE A 601 -11.59 36.60 -16.06
C PHE A 601 -10.71 36.41 -17.28
N ILE A 602 -9.43 36.63 -17.10
CA ILE A 602 -8.40 36.47 -18.13
C ILE A 602 -7.61 35.21 -17.77
N ILE A 603 -7.42 34.36 -18.77
CA ILE A 603 -6.43 33.29 -18.75
C ILE A 603 -5.22 33.79 -19.57
N GLU A 604 -4.11 33.98 -18.88
CA GLU A 604 -2.83 34.32 -19.53
C GLU A 604 -1.99 33.04 -19.63
N SER A 605 -1.63 32.63 -20.84
CA SER A 605 -0.77 31.50 -21.14
C SER A 605 0.52 31.91 -21.79
N THR A 606 1.64 31.33 -21.39
CA THR A 606 2.96 31.58 -21.99
C THR A 606 3.23 30.75 -23.23
N THR A 607 2.40 29.75 -23.53
CA THR A 607 2.49 28.89 -24.72
C THR A 607 1.08 28.63 -25.27
N ASP A 608 1.01 28.22 -26.53
CA ASP A 608 -0.23 27.73 -27.12
C ASP A 608 -0.67 26.41 -26.46
N LEU A 609 -1.97 26.28 -26.18
CA LEU A 609 -2.57 25.07 -25.62
C LEU A 609 -3.49 24.44 -26.66
N LYS A 610 -3.31 23.17 -26.97
CA LYS A 610 -4.15 22.45 -27.95
C LYS A 610 -5.61 22.39 -27.51
N GLU A 611 -5.84 22.12 -26.22
CA GLU A 611 -7.16 22.06 -25.63
C GLU A 611 -7.14 22.63 -24.22
N LEU A 612 -8.19 23.38 -23.88
CA LEU A 612 -8.47 23.87 -22.54
C LEU A 612 -9.94 23.68 -22.24
N PHE A 613 -10.24 23.10 -21.09
CA PHE A 613 -11.61 22.87 -20.64
C PHE A 613 -11.92 23.67 -19.39
N ILE A 614 -13.16 24.18 -19.29
CA ILE A 614 -13.72 24.68 -18.02
C ILE A 614 -14.79 23.69 -17.59
N THR A 615 -14.65 23.18 -16.38
CA THR A 615 -15.59 22.22 -15.79
C THR A 615 -16.22 22.78 -14.51
N ASP A 616 -17.40 22.28 -14.16
CA ASP A 616 -18.00 22.50 -12.83
C ASP A 616 -17.32 21.60 -11.76
N ALA A 617 -17.79 21.70 -10.52
CA ALA A 617 -17.28 20.92 -9.39
C ALA A 617 -17.52 19.40 -9.54
N ASN A 618 -18.40 18.99 -10.45
CA ASN A 618 -18.69 17.57 -10.74
C ASN A 618 -17.93 17.06 -11.95
N GLY A 619 -17.01 17.88 -12.53
CA GLY A 619 -16.23 17.50 -13.70
C GLY A 619 -16.97 17.61 -15.03
N LYS A 620 -18.22 18.12 -15.06
CA LYS A 620 -18.96 18.37 -16.30
C LYS A 620 -18.30 19.49 -17.09
N ILE A 621 -17.91 19.21 -18.33
CA ILE A 621 -17.35 20.23 -19.23
C ILE A 621 -18.46 21.26 -19.56
N LEU A 622 -18.17 22.51 -19.28
CA LEU A 622 -19.03 23.65 -19.55
C LEU A 622 -18.59 24.43 -20.79
N VAL A 623 -17.28 24.60 -20.94
CA VAL A 623 -16.66 25.31 -22.07
C VAL A 623 -15.44 24.51 -22.52
N ARG A 624 -15.24 24.43 -23.84
CA ARG A 624 -14.07 23.84 -24.47
C ARG A 624 -13.46 24.85 -25.44
N PHE A 625 -12.18 25.08 -25.28
CA PHE A 625 -11.39 25.83 -26.21
C PHE A 625 -10.48 24.87 -26.98
N THR A 626 -10.49 24.94 -28.30
CA THR A 626 -9.51 24.30 -29.17
C THR A 626 -8.57 25.41 -29.66
N ASP A 627 -7.27 25.14 -29.70
CA ASP A 627 -6.26 26.13 -30.16
C ASP A 627 -6.23 27.43 -29.31
N PHE A 628 -6.04 27.24 -27.99
CA PHE A 628 -5.92 28.36 -27.05
C PHE A 628 -4.57 29.05 -27.23
N ILE A 629 -4.58 30.33 -27.62
CA ILE A 629 -3.39 31.07 -28.09
C ILE A 629 -2.57 31.63 -26.92
N THR A 630 -1.24 31.66 -27.06
CA THR A 630 -0.31 32.37 -26.16
C THR A 630 -0.75 33.80 -25.90
N GLY A 631 -0.66 34.25 -24.65
CA GLY A 631 -1.04 35.58 -24.20
C GLY A 631 -2.31 35.62 -23.38
N GLN A 632 -2.99 36.76 -23.39
CA GLN A 632 -4.18 37.01 -22.56
C GLN A 632 -5.46 36.71 -23.35
N ASN A 633 -6.23 35.73 -22.82
CA ASN A 633 -7.50 35.31 -23.41
C ASN A 633 -8.63 35.59 -22.42
N GLN A 634 -9.63 36.37 -22.88
CA GLN A 634 -10.82 36.64 -22.04
C GLN A 634 -11.76 35.47 -22.04
N VAL A 635 -12.23 35.11 -20.84
CA VAL A 635 -13.21 34.06 -20.61
C VAL A 635 -14.43 34.61 -19.89
N ASP A 636 -15.61 34.29 -20.41
CA ASP A 636 -16.90 34.69 -19.82
C ASP A 636 -17.72 33.46 -19.46
N ILE A 637 -17.90 33.25 -18.15
CA ILE A 637 -18.79 32.23 -17.56
C ILE A 637 -19.89 32.92 -16.74
N ALA A 638 -20.24 34.18 -17.04
CA ALA A 638 -21.24 34.94 -16.27
C ALA A 638 -22.61 34.27 -16.23
N ASN A 639 -22.96 33.49 -17.26
CA ASN A 639 -24.23 32.77 -17.35
C ASN A 639 -24.30 31.49 -16.52
N PHE A 640 -23.19 31.03 -15.92
CA PHE A 640 -23.20 29.88 -15.04
C PHE A 640 -23.41 30.29 -13.57
N PRO A 641 -23.89 29.40 -12.67
CA PRO A 641 -24.10 29.72 -11.27
C PRO A 641 -22.84 30.21 -10.53
N THR A 642 -23.01 30.91 -9.40
CA THR A 642 -21.88 31.18 -8.48
C THR A 642 -21.36 29.86 -7.93
N GLY A 643 -20.04 29.71 -7.80
CA GLY A 643 -19.43 28.46 -7.35
C GLY A 643 -17.99 28.30 -7.76
N THR A 644 -17.48 27.10 -7.57
CA THR A 644 -16.12 26.70 -7.96
C THR A 644 -16.13 26.04 -9.33
N TYR A 645 -15.20 26.44 -10.18
CA TYR A 645 -14.95 25.91 -11.51
C TYR A 645 -13.50 25.50 -11.63
N TYR A 646 -13.19 24.61 -12.58
CA TYR A 646 -11.84 24.14 -12.82
C TYR A 646 -11.47 24.33 -14.28
N ILE A 647 -10.28 24.89 -14.52
CA ILE A 647 -9.67 24.99 -15.82
C ILE A 647 -8.69 23.83 -15.98
N ARG A 648 -8.85 23.05 -17.04
CA ARG A 648 -8.03 21.88 -17.35
C ARG A 648 -7.38 22.03 -18.70
N TYR A 649 -6.10 21.72 -18.78
CA TYR A 649 -5.33 21.71 -20.02
C TYR A 649 -4.23 20.65 -19.92
N GLU A 650 -3.77 20.18 -21.08
CA GLU A 650 -2.65 19.24 -21.15
C GLU A 650 -1.33 19.99 -21.24
N GLN A 651 -0.34 19.59 -20.46
CA GLN A 651 1.03 20.09 -20.53
C GLN A 651 1.99 18.91 -20.36
N ALA A 652 2.90 18.73 -21.31
CA ALA A 652 3.89 17.64 -21.29
C ALA A 652 3.29 16.22 -21.06
N GLY A 653 2.09 15.96 -21.59
CA GLY A 653 1.38 14.70 -21.43
C GLY A 653 0.64 14.54 -20.09
N GLU A 654 0.62 15.59 -19.26
CA GLU A 654 -0.10 15.62 -17.98
C GLU A 654 -1.27 16.61 -18.06
N VAL A 655 -2.40 16.25 -17.42
CA VAL A 655 -3.56 17.17 -17.32
C VAL A 655 -3.38 18.06 -16.10
N ILE A 656 -3.18 19.34 -16.34
CA ILE A 656 -3.08 20.36 -15.29
C ILE A 656 -4.47 20.92 -14.98
N THR A 657 -4.78 21.05 -13.68
CA THR A 657 -6.06 21.58 -13.20
C THR A 657 -5.84 22.82 -12.33
N LYS A 658 -6.54 23.92 -12.66
CA LYS A 658 -6.53 25.18 -11.89
C LYS A 658 -7.93 25.57 -11.44
N LYS A 659 -8.06 26.00 -10.18
CA LYS A 659 -9.33 26.39 -9.57
C LYS A 659 -9.69 27.85 -9.90
N VAL A 660 -10.96 28.08 -10.22
CA VAL A 660 -11.55 29.40 -10.43
C VAL A 660 -12.78 29.54 -9.54
N VAL A 661 -12.87 30.62 -8.80
CA VAL A 661 -14.02 30.91 -7.92
C VAL A 661 -14.83 32.04 -8.51
N LYS A 662 -16.10 31.76 -8.86
CA LYS A 662 -17.09 32.77 -9.24
C LYS A 662 -17.94 33.16 -8.02
N ARG A 663 -18.00 34.44 -7.72
CA ARG A 663 -18.79 35.02 -6.63
C ARG A 663 -20.07 35.68 -7.16
#